data_0e0605b3d0974d00ef7d1f16814efa45
#
_entry.id   0e0605b3d0974d00ef7d1f16814efa45
#
_cell.length_a   1.000
_cell.length_b   1.000
_cell.length_c   1.000
_cell.angle_alpha   90.00
_cell.angle_beta   90.00
_cell.angle_gamma   90.00
#
_symmetry.space_group_name_H-M   'P 1'
#
loop_
_entity.id
_entity.type
_entity.pdbx_description
1 polymer ?
#
loop_
_entity_poly.entity_id
_entity_poly.type
_entity_poly.pdbx_seq_one_letter_code
_entity_poly.pdbx_strand_id
1 'polypeptide(L)'
;DREGEAIAWHLKEIIGGEDEKFRRVVFNEITESSIQQAFSTPGELSMPGVNAQQARRFLDRVVGFMVSPLLWKKVARGLSAGRVQSVAVKLVVEKEREIKAFDPKEFWEVSANTHATSAKSNGEALLLDVTHNNGKAFKPTNKADTDKALAVLESADYAVSKREDRPSKSNPSAPFITSTLQQAASTKLGYGVKRTMGLAQRLYEAGHITYMRTDSTNLSKDAVEMCRNHIKDSFGENYLPENPKTYGSKAGAQEAHEAIRPSNVKVESAFMEGIDADAKKLYDLIWRQFVACQMTAARYTVSTLTISAAEFDLKAKGRVMQFDGWTKVHPQLSKGDDKHLPDLAVGEVLALDNLDASQHFTKPPARFGEASLVKELEKRSIGRPSTYASIISTIQDRGYVRLDKKRFYAEKMGEIVTDSLSMSFDKLMSFDFTANMEQELDAIAGGSLDWKAVLDDFYKNFSKKLVLANKDVDDGGMRNNDPVLTDIDCPTCQRKMGIRTASTGVFLGCSGYALPPKERCTTTMNLTAGEEAVSVLAEDQETEALRAMHRCKKCNTAMDSYLIDENRKLHVCGNNPVCDGIEVEQGTFKIKGYDGPVLECDRCEADMELKSGRFGKYFDCTNSECKNTRKLLASGEAAPPKEDPVQLPELECEKSDAHFVLRDGAAGIFLAANTFPRSRETRAPKVAELKRFRDRISSKFYYLADAPEQDNKGNLAVFFVVTFFFAGFFLGLG
;
A
#
# COMPACT_ATOMS: atom_id res chain seq x y z
N ASP A 1 18.26 18.44 6.18
CA ASP A 1 18.16 17.55 5.04
C ASP A 1 18.41 18.31 3.73
N ARG A 2 18.64 17.59 2.63
CA ARG A 2 18.92 18.19 1.32
C ARG A 2 17.79 19.09 0.81
N GLU A 3 16.54 18.74 1.08
CA GLU A 3 15.38 19.52 0.71
C GLU A 3 15.33 20.85 1.46
N GLY A 4 15.65 20.84 2.75
CA GLY A 4 15.72 22.04 3.58
C GLY A 4 16.81 23.02 3.14
N GLU A 5 17.98 22.50 2.75
CA GLU A 5 19.08 23.31 2.19
C GLU A 5 18.68 23.97 0.86
N ALA A 6 18.01 23.20 -0.02
CA ALA A 6 17.55 23.74 -1.30
C ALA A 6 16.45 24.81 -1.13
N ILE A 7 15.53 24.63 -0.16
CA ILE A 7 14.51 25.65 0.16
C ILE A 7 15.20 26.93 0.66
N ALA A 8 16.14 26.80 1.59
CA ALA A 8 16.87 27.93 2.13
C ALA A 8 17.66 28.69 1.02
N TRP A 9 18.31 27.93 0.12
CA TRP A 9 19.00 28.51 -1.03
C TRP A 9 18.05 29.24 -1.97
N HIS A 10 16.91 28.67 -2.33
CA HIS A 10 15.91 29.34 -3.17
C HIS A 10 15.36 30.63 -2.54
N LEU A 11 15.11 30.61 -1.21
CA LEU A 11 14.67 31.81 -0.49
C LEU A 11 15.73 32.90 -0.54
N LYS A 12 17.00 32.56 -0.35
CA LYS A 12 18.13 33.48 -0.44
C LYS A 12 18.21 34.11 -1.83
N GLU A 13 18.12 33.29 -2.91
CA GLU A 13 18.14 33.77 -4.30
C GLU A 13 17.00 34.74 -4.61
N ILE A 14 15.80 34.48 -4.06
CA ILE A 14 14.62 35.36 -4.26
C ILE A 14 14.75 36.66 -3.48
N ILE A 15 15.20 36.60 -2.23
CA ILE A 15 15.35 37.79 -1.37
C ILE A 15 16.48 38.68 -1.88
N GLY A 16 17.57 38.07 -2.37
CA GLY A 16 18.77 38.77 -2.79
C GLY A 16 19.55 39.39 -1.63
N GLY A 17 20.76 39.81 -1.88
CA GLY A 17 21.63 40.44 -0.88
C GLY A 17 22.97 39.73 -0.69
N GLU A 18 23.80 40.26 0.19
CA GLU A 18 25.12 39.72 0.48
C GLU A 18 25.03 38.45 1.32
N ASP A 19 25.88 37.45 1.06
CA ASP A 19 25.88 36.13 1.71
C ASP A 19 26.02 36.22 3.23
N GLU A 20 26.74 37.23 3.71
CA GLU A 20 26.98 37.48 5.13
C GLU A 20 25.71 37.80 5.95
N LYS A 21 24.64 38.23 5.26
CA LYS A 21 23.35 38.55 5.88
C LYS A 21 22.47 37.33 6.12
N PHE A 22 22.81 36.18 5.53
CA PHE A 22 22.04 34.94 5.63
C PHE A 22 22.73 33.96 6.59
N ARG A 23 21.95 33.38 7.49
CA ARG A 23 22.41 32.31 8.39
C ARG A 23 21.39 31.16 8.35
N ARG A 24 21.89 29.94 8.40
CA ARG A 24 21.10 28.73 8.41
C ARG A 24 20.89 28.26 9.86
N VAL A 25 19.63 28.15 10.27
CA VAL A 25 19.24 27.62 11.56
C VAL A 25 18.52 26.30 11.36
N VAL A 26 18.91 25.25 12.08
CA VAL A 26 18.34 23.91 11.98
C VAL A 26 17.94 23.42 13.36
N PHE A 27 16.72 22.94 13.48
CA PHE A 27 16.20 22.32 14.71
C PHE A 27 15.33 21.12 14.36
N ASN A 28 15.30 20.12 15.24
CA ASN A 28 14.59 18.86 15.02
C ASN A 28 13.20 18.84 15.67
N GLU A 29 12.91 19.79 16.56
CA GLU A 29 11.62 19.94 17.23
C GLU A 29 11.24 21.41 17.38
N ILE A 30 9.94 21.69 17.39
CA ILE A 30 9.41 23.05 17.54
C ILE A 30 9.11 23.27 19.03
N THR A 31 10.18 23.44 19.82
CA THR A 31 10.11 23.83 21.23
C THR A 31 10.91 25.11 21.45
N GLU A 32 10.55 25.88 22.47
CA GLU A 32 11.24 27.15 22.79
C GLU A 32 12.73 26.91 22.99
N SER A 33 13.11 25.91 23.80
CA SER A 33 14.51 25.56 24.08
C SER A 33 15.31 25.17 22.84
N SER A 34 14.76 24.30 22.00
CA SER A 34 15.44 23.88 20.77
C SER A 34 15.60 25.01 19.76
N ILE A 35 14.59 25.88 19.63
CA ILE A 35 14.67 27.07 18.78
C ILE A 35 15.74 28.03 19.31
N GLN A 36 15.73 28.38 20.59
CA GLN A 36 16.73 29.27 21.21
C GLN A 36 18.15 28.71 21.05
N GLN A 37 18.34 27.41 21.29
CA GLN A 37 19.64 26.77 21.12
C GLN A 37 20.09 26.82 19.64
N ALA A 38 19.22 26.56 18.70
CA ALA A 38 19.53 26.61 17.26
C ALA A 38 19.89 28.03 16.80
N PHE A 39 19.24 29.07 17.35
CA PHE A 39 19.59 30.47 17.09
C PHE A 39 20.90 30.92 17.75
N SER A 40 21.32 30.24 18.80
CA SER A 40 22.62 30.54 19.46
C SER A 40 23.83 30.04 18.67
N THR A 41 23.60 29.05 17.76
CA THR A 41 24.66 28.42 16.94
C THR A 41 24.25 28.36 15.47
N PRO A 42 24.04 29.51 14.80
CA PRO A 42 23.63 29.52 13.40
C PRO A 42 24.78 29.04 12.51
N GLY A 43 24.45 28.18 11.55
CA GLY A 43 25.38 27.69 10.54
C GLY A 43 25.32 28.49 9.24
N GLU A 44 26.04 28.00 8.25
CA GLU A 44 26.00 28.49 6.88
C GLU A 44 25.18 27.53 6.00
N LEU A 45 24.77 28.02 4.80
CA LEU A 45 24.09 27.21 3.80
C LEU A 45 25.04 26.15 3.22
N SER A 46 24.63 24.89 3.26
CA SER A 46 25.41 23.80 2.69
C SER A 46 25.21 23.70 1.17
N MET A 47 26.12 24.28 0.39
CA MET A 47 26.07 24.15 -1.07
C MET A 47 26.17 22.71 -1.59
N PRO A 48 26.94 21.78 -0.99
CA PRO A 48 26.87 20.36 -1.33
C PRO A 48 25.45 19.77 -1.15
N GLY A 49 24.77 20.13 -0.08
CA GLY A 49 23.38 19.72 0.14
C GLY A 49 22.43 20.25 -0.92
N VAL A 50 22.57 21.52 -1.31
CA VAL A 50 21.83 22.16 -2.41
C VAL A 50 22.09 21.41 -3.72
N ASN A 51 23.36 21.18 -4.07
CA ASN A 51 23.77 20.49 -5.29
C ASN A 51 23.22 19.05 -5.37
N ALA A 52 23.20 18.33 -4.26
CA ALA A 52 22.64 16.99 -4.21
C ALA A 52 21.12 17.00 -4.51
N GLN A 53 20.39 17.97 -3.98
CA GLN A 53 18.96 18.13 -4.27
C GLN A 53 18.72 18.54 -5.72
N GLN A 54 19.53 19.46 -6.27
CA GLN A 54 19.47 19.85 -7.67
C GLN A 54 19.79 18.63 -8.59
N ALA A 55 20.84 17.88 -8.31
CA ALA A 55 21.18 16.68 -9.06
C ALA A 55 20.02 15.68 -9.09
N ARG A 56 19.41 15.41 -7.94
CA ARG A 56 18.21 14.56 -7.86
C ARG A 56 17.09 15.08 -8.73
N ARG A 57 16.77 16.37 -8.64
CA ARG A 57 15.70 17.00 -9.41
C ARG A 57 15.94 16.90 -10.92
N PHE A 58 17.20 17.09 -11.38
CA PHE A 58 17.57 16.92 -12.78
C PHE A 58 17.41 15.47 -13.22
N LEU A 59 17.91 14.50 -12.48
CA LEU A 59 17.77 13.07 -12.77
C LEU A 59 16.31 12.66 -12.93
N ASP A 60 15.47 13.00 -11.95
CA ASP A 60 14.06 12.62 -11.96
C ASP A 60 13.30 13.30 -13.12
N ARG A 61 13.65 14.56 -13.46
CA ARG A 61 13.07 15.29 -14.61
C ARG A 61 13.52 14.72 -15.94
N VAL A 62 14.82 14.49 -16.13
CA VAL A 62 15.36 13.95 -17.39
C VAL A 62 14.72 12.59 -17.69
N VAL A 63 14.68 11.68 -16.72
CA VAL A 63 14.02 10.39 -16.91
C VAL A 63 12.53 10.58 -17.21
N GLY A 64 11.82 11.36 -16.41
CA GLY A 64 10.38 11.57 -16.58
C GLY A 64 10.00 12.18 -17.92
N PHE A 65 10.67 13.26 -18.33
CA PHE A 65 10.36 13.98 -19.56
C PHE A 65 10.82 13.28 -20.84
N MET A 66 11.87 12.45 -20.78
CA MET A 66 12.37 11.77 -21.96
C MET A 66 11.77 10.38 -22.16
N VAL A 67 11.49 9.64 -21.09
CA VAL A 67 10.93 8.27 -21.20
C VAL A 67 9.41 8.28 -21.32
N SER A 68 8.71 9.22 -20.67
CA SER A 68 7.23 9.24 -20.74
C SER A 68 6.70 9.43 -22.17
N PRO A 69 7.24 10.35 -23.02
CA PRO A 69 6.82 10.45 -24.40
C PRO A 69 7.10 9.18 -25.23
N LEU A 70 8.21 8.48 -24.93
CA LEU A 70 8.50 7.20 -25.56
C LEU A 70 7.45 6.14 -25.23
N LEU A 71 7.05 6.05 -23.96
CA LEU A 71 5.94 5.17 -23.54
C LEU A 71 4.62 5.57 -24.22
N TRP A 72 4.37 6.88 -24.45
CA TRP A 72 3.16 7.31 -25.17
C TRP A 72 3.14 6.87 -26.63
N LYS A 73 4.31 6.90 -27.25
CA LYS A 73 4.47 6.47 -28.65
C LYS A 73 4.37 4.95 -28.80
N LYS A 74 5.00 4.19 -27.89
CA LYS A 74 5.19 2.74 -28.01
C LYS A 74 4.13 1.91 -27.27
N VAL A 75 3.60 2.42 -26.16
CA VAL A 75 2.69 1.66 -25.28
C VAL A 75 1.29 2.29 -25.24
N ALA A 76 1.11 3.40 -24.52
CA ALA A 76 -0.18 4.10 -24.44
C ALA A 76 0.00 5.54 -23.95
N ARG A 77 -0.88 6.45 -24.38
CA ARG A 77 -0.90 7.85 -23.93
C ARG A 77 -1.19 7.96 -22.43
N GLY A 78 -0.56 8.96 -21.78
CA GLY A 78 -0.79 9.29 -20.38
C GLY A 78 0.04 8.48 -19.38
N LEU A 79 0.86 7.53 -19.85
CA LEU A 79 1.80 6.79 -19.01
C LEU A 79 2.97 7.69 -18.57
N SER A 80 3.58 7.37 -17.46
CA SER A 80 4.77 8.07 -16.97
C SER A 80 5.81 7.07 -16.47
N ALA A 81 7.07 7.37 -16.72
CA ALA A 81 8.19 6.70 -16.11
C ALA A 81 8.87 7.61 -15.09
N GLY A 82 9.50 7.02 -14.11
CA GLY A 82 10.32 7.75 -13.15
C GLY A 82 11.29 6.79 -12.48
N ARG A 83 12.49 7.24 -12.18
CA ARG A 83 13.60 6.44 -11.68
C ARG A 83 13.21 5.54 -10.51
N VAL A 84 12.57 6.09 -9.49
CA VAL A 84 12.17 5.34 -8.29
C VAL A 84 10.79 4.71 -8.41
N GLN A 85 9.82 5.42 -9.00
CA GLN A 85 8.44 4.91 -9.15
C GLN A 85 8.38 3.65 -10.01
N SER A 86 9.12 3.60 -11.13
CA SER A 86 9.10 2.45 -12.04
C SER A 86 9.68 1.19 -11.38
N VAL A 87 10.71 1.37 -10.56
CA VAL A 87 11.32 0.30 -9.77
C VAL A 87 10.40 -0.18 -8.65
N ALA A 88 9.62 0.72 -8.04
CA ALA A 88 8.59 0.34 -7.06
C ALA A 88 7.45 -0.47 -7.69
N VAL A 89 7.01 -0.11 -8.91
CA VAL A 89 6.05 -0.92 -9.68
C VAL A 89 6.63 -2.29 -9.99
N LYS A 90 7.89 -2.35 -10.40
CA LYS A 90 8.60 -3.62 -10.70
C LYS A 90 8.58 -4.56 -9.49
N LEU A 91 8.80 -4.08 -8.26
CA LEU A 91 8.70 -4.91 -7.05
C LEU A 91 7.32 -5.57 -6.90
N VAL A 92 6.25 -4.81 -7.16
CA VAL A 92 4.88 -5.34 -7.08
C VAL A 92 4.63 -6.35 -8.21
N VAL A 93 5.06 -6.04 -9.43
CA VAL A 93 4.94 -6.92 -10.60
C VAL A 93 5.71 -8.24 -10.41
N GLU A 94 6.95 -8.18 -9.93
CA GLU A 94 7.75 -9.39 -9.64
C GLU A 94 7.08 -10.25 -8.55
N LYS A 95 6.52 -9.61 -7.51
CA LYS A 95 5.78 -10.32 -6.47
C LYS A 95 4.52 -11.00 -7.02
N GLU A 96 3.77 -10.35 -7.89
CA GLU A 96 2.61 -10.93 -8.55
C GLU A 96 3.00 -12.14 -9.43
N ARG A 97 4.11 -12.04 -10.17
CA ARG A 97 4.66 -13.15 -10.96
C ARG A 97 5.12 -14.32 -10.11
N GLU A 98 5.77 -14.04 -8.97
CA GLU A 98 6.15 -15.06 -7.99
C GLU A 98 4.92 -15.82 -7.47
N ILE A 99 3.83 -15.09 -7.17
CA ILE A 99 2.56 -15.68 -6.74
C ILE A 99 1.94 -16.52 -7.86
N LYS A 100 1.87 -16.01 -9.09
CA LYS A 100 1.29 -16.73 -10.24
C LYS A 100 2.10 -17.98 -10.63
N ALA A 101 3.40 -17.96 -10.41
CA ALA A 101 4.28 -19.11 -10.64
C ALA A 101 4.23 -20.15 -9.51
N PHE A 102 3.75 -19.76 -8.33
CA PHE A 102 3.73 -20.64 -7.16
C PHE A 102 2.79 -21.84 -7.38
N ASP A 103 3.28 -23.03 -7.03
CA ASP A 103 2.52 -24.28 -7.06
C ASP A 103 2.24 -24.76 -5.63
N PRO A 104 1.00 -24.62 -5.12
CA PRO A 104 0.64 -25.04 -3.77
C PRO A 104 0.79 -26.54 -3.60
N LYS A 105 1.64 -26.97 -2.67
CA LYS A 105 1.86 -28.38 -2.35
C LYS A 105 1.06 -28.78 -1.12
N GLU A 106 0.41 -29.92 -1.21
CA GLU A 106 -0.34 -30.53 -0.12
C GLU A 106 0.59 -30.97 1.00
N PHE A 107 0.16 -30.77 2.24
CA PHE A 107 0.72 -31.39 3.43
C PHE A 107 -0.36 -31.53 4.50
N TRP A 108 -0.10 -32.41 5.45
CA TRP A 108 -1.00 -32.66 6.56
C TRP A 108 -0.33 -32.32 7.87
N GLU A 109 -1.11 -31.78 8.80
CA GLU A 109 -0.74 -31.58 10.18
C GLU A 109 -1.54 -32.57 11.03
N VAL A 110 -0.84 -33.30 11.91
CA VAL A 110 -1.44 -34.26 12.81
C VAL A 110 -1.21 -33.81 14.24
N SER A 111 -2.27 -33.77 15.02
CA SER A 111 -2.24 -33.44 16.43
C SER A 111 -2.99 -34.46 17.27
N ALA A 112 -2.59 -34.61 18.53
CA ALA A 112 -3.23 -35.45 19.51
C ALA A 112 -3.75 -34.62 20.68
N ASN A 113 -5.02 -34.74 20.99
CA ASN A 113 -5.58 -34.23 22.23
C ASN A 113 -5.40 -35.31 23.29
N THR A 114 -4.76 -34.98 24.39
CA THR A 114 -4.42 -35.88 25.46
C THR A 114 -4.72 -35.24 26.80
N HIS A 115 -4.83 -36.03 27.83
CA HIS A 115 -4.89 -35.54 29.21
C HIS A 115 -3.92 -36.31 30.11
N ALA A 116 -3.47 -35.65 31.16
CA ALA A 116 -2.60 -36.24 32.15
C ALA A 116 -3.37 -37.24 33.03
N THR A 117 -2.80 -38.43 33.26
CA THR A 117 -3.43 -39.50 34.07
C THR A 117 -3.03 -39.44 35.54
N SER A 118 -2.05 -38.58 35.90
CA SER A 118 -1.56 -38.49 37.27
C SER A 118 -2.49 -37.66 38.17
N ALA A 119 -2.60 -38.03 39.43
CA ALA A 119 -3.41 -37.31 40.42
C ALA A 119 -2.92 -35.86 40.68
N LYS A 120 -1.67 -35.52 40.30
CA LYS A 120 -1.09 -34.19 40.47
C LYS A 120 -1.54 -33.19 39.42
N SER A 121 -1.79 -33.63 38.20
CA SER A 121 -2.13 -32.83 37.05
C SER A 121 -3.63 -32.74 36.75
N ASN A 122 -4.45 -33.37 37.62
CA ASN A 122 -5.93 -33.22 37.67
C ASN A 122 -6.65 -33.32 36.32
N GLY A 123 -6.16 -34.14 35.39
CA GLY A 123 -6.79 -34.35 34.09
C GLY A 123 -6.65 -33.17 33.12
N GLU A 124 -5.66 -32.30 33.29
CA GLU A 124 -5.45 -31.16 32.38
C GLU A 124 -5.24 -31.64 30.94
N ALA A 125 -6.03 -31.05 30.04
CA ALA A 125 -5.96 -31.34 28.61
C ALA A 125 -4.69 -30.73 27.97
N LEU A 126 -4.05 -31.47 27.08
CA LEU A 126 -2.83 -31.09 26.40
C LEU A 126 -2.92 -31.40 24.92
N LEU A 127 -2.83 -30.36 24.10
CA LEU A 127 -2.73 -30.48 22.64
C LEU A 127 -1.27 -30.67 22.25
N LEU A 128 -0.99 -31.75 21.53
CA LEU A 128 0.33 -32.16 21.07
C LEU A 128 0.40 -32.17 19.55
N ASP A 129 1.38 -31.47 18.97
CA ASP A 129 1.65 -31.53 17.54
C ASP A 129 2.65 -32.69 17.24
N VAL A 130 2.32 -33.55 16.29
CA VAL A 130 3.24 -34.59 15.79
C VAL A 130 4.33 -33.93 14.97
N THR A 131 5.58 -34.01 15.43
CA THR A 131 6.68 -33.24 14.84
C THR A 131 7.74 -34.13 14.16
N HIS A 132 7.98 -35.33 14.66
CA HIS A 132 9.01 -36.25 14.12
C HIS A 132 8.47 -37.68 14.05
N ASN A 133 9.02 -38.44 13.09
CA ASN A 133 8.89 -39.89 13.00
C ASN A 133 10.31 -40.46 12.89
N ASN A 134 10.68 -41.39 13.81
CA ASN A 134 12.04 -41.97 13.87
C ASN A 134 13.15 -40.89 13.83
N GLY A 135 12.96 -39.76 14.55
CA GLY A 135 13.89 -38.63 14.64
C GLY A 135 13.94 -37.72 13.43
N LYS A 136 13.19 -38.01 12.36
CA LYS A 136 13.07 -37.17 11.18
C LYS A 136 11.79 -36.32 11.26
N ALA A 137 11.85 -35.06 10.75
CA ALA A 137 10.67 -34.20 10.69
C ALA A 137 9.52 -34.91 9.96
N PHE A 138 8.36 -35.00 10.62
CA PHE A 138 7.16 -35.62 10.08
C PHE A 138 6.25 -34.57 9.47
N LYS A 139 6.06 -34.65 8.18
CA LYS A 139 5.17 -33.78 7.42
C LYS A 139 4.63 -34.56 6.22
N PRO A 140 3.58 -35.34 6.39
CA PRO A 140 3.03 -36.15 5.32
C PRO A 140 2.44 -35.27 4.23
N THR A 141 2.57 -35.71 2.98
CA THR A 141 2.15 -34.96 1.78
C THR A 141 0.92 -35.56 1.11
N ASN A 142 0.31 -36.57 1.70
CA ASN A 142 -0.89 -37.22 1.20
C ASN A 142 -1.67 -37.89 2.34
N LYS A 143 -2.95 -38.17 2.06
CA LYS A 143 -3.85 -38.79 3.02
C LYS A 143 -3.43 -40.21 3.44
N ALA A 144 -2.91 -41.00 2.50
CA ALA A 144 -2.57 -42.41 2.78
C ALA A 144 -1.43 -42.55 3.83
N ASP A 145 -0.42 -41.68 3.77
CA ASP A 145 0.65 -41.67 4.77
C ASP A 145 0.19 -41.07 6.09
N THR A 146 -0.75 -40.13 6.07
CA THR A 146 -1.39 -39.59 7.27
C THR A 146 -2.23 -40.65 7.95
N ASP A 147 -3.06 -41.40 7.23
CA ASP A 147 -3.92 -42.47 7.80
C ASP A 147 -3.09 -43.60 8.41
N LYS A 148 -1.93 -43.95 7.83
CA LYS A 148 -0.98 -44.91 8.45
C LYS A 148 -0.44 -44.39 9.77
N ALA A 149 -0.05 -43.12 9.83
CA ALA A 149 0.45 -42.52 11.06
C ALA A 149 -0.64 -42.48 12.17
N LEU A 150 -1.88 -42.12 11.79
CA LEU A 150 -3.01 -42.10 12.71
C LEU A 150 -3.26 -43.49 13.31
N ALA A 151 -3.25 -44.56 12.49
CA ALA A 151 -3.45 -45.93 12.97
C ALA A 151 -2.39 -46.37 13.99
N VAL A 152 -1.13 -45.94 13.80
CA VAL A 152 -0.06 -46.25 14.79
C VAL A 152 -0.25 -45.40 16.05
N LEU A 153 -0.54 -44.11 15.92
CA LEU A 153 -0.74 -43.20 17.05
C LEU A 153 -1.97 -43.54 17.88
N GLU A 154 -3.05 -44.08 17.28
CA GLU A 154 -4.27 -44.47 17.97
C GLU A 154 -4.04 -45.64 18.98
N SER A 155 -3.09 -46.52 18.68
CA SER A 155 -2.75 -47.65 19.52
C SER A 155 -1.49 -47.45 20.39
N ALA A 156 -0.85 -46.29 20.30
CA ALA A 156 0.41 -46.03 20.98
C ALA A 156 0.22 -45.60 22.45
N ASP A 157 1.20 -45.92 23.29
CA ASP A 157 1.32 -45.35 24.63
C ASP A 157 2.01 -43.98 24.56
N TYR A 158 1.42 -43.00 25.19
CA TYR A 158 1.95 -41.62 25.23
C TYR A 158 2.70 -41.39 26.55
N ALA A 159 4.01 -41.15 26.47
CA ALA A 159 4.83 -40.90 27.64
C ALA A 159 5.70 -39.64 27.45
N VAL A 160 5.86 -38.88 28.52
CA VAL A 160 6.75 -37.71 28.52
C VAL A 160 8.19 -38.18 28.40
N SER A 161 8.83 -37.95 27.26
CA SER A 161 10.23 -38.31 27.01
C SER A 161 11.21 -37.20 27.43
N LYS A 162 10.77 -35.92 27.34
CA LYS A 162 11.61 -34.77 27.67
C LYS A 162 10.80 -33.56 28.10
N ARG A 163 11.30 -32.85 29.12
CA ARG A 163 10.83 -31.49 29.49
C ARG A 163 12.01 -30.54 29.47
N GLU A 164 11.81 -29.37 28.82
CA GLU A 164 12.80 -28.31 28.75
C GLU A 164 12.15 -26.96 29.09
N ASP A 165 12.65 -26.33 30.16
CA ASP A 165 12.26 -25.01 30.58
C ASP A 165 13.43 -24.04 30.31
N ARG A 166 13.23 -23.04 29.46
CA ARG A 166 14.28 -22.11 29.04
C ARG A 166 13.87 -20.67 29.31
N PRO A 167 14.74 -19.85 29.92
CA PRO A 167 14.49 -18.41 30.00
C PRO A 167 14.56 -17.76 28.61
N SER A 168 13.63 -16.87 28.33
CA SER A 168 13.58 -16.10 27.09
C SER A 168 13.41 -14.63 27.42
N LYS A 169 14.03 -13.76 26.63
CA LYS A 169 13.93 -12.29 26.77
C LYS A 169 13.38 -11.70 25.49
N SER A 170 12.45 -10.74 25.63
CA SER A 170 11.96 -9.90 24.54
C SER A 170 12.45 -8.48 24.76
N ASN A 171 13.31 -8.01 23.88
CA ASN A 171 13.81 -6.64 23.93
C ASN A 171 12.83 -5.66 23.23
N PRO A 172 12.74 -4.41 23.70
CA PRO A 172 12.00 -3.38 22.98
C PRO A 172 12.68 -3.06 21.65
N SER A 173 11.87 -2.65 20.66
CA SER A 173 12.36 -2.13 19.39
C SER A 173 12.93 -0.73 19.53
N ALA A 174 13.74 -0.31 18.55
CA ALA A 174 14.27 1.05 18.46
C ALA A 174 13.15 2.12 18.40
N PRO A 175 13.42 3.37 18.74
CA PRO A 175 12.50 4.47 18.49
C PRO A 175 12.18 4.59 17.02
N PHE A 176 11.07 5.21 16.69
CA PHE A 176 10.61 5.28 15.30
C PHE A 176 11.51 6.12 14.41
N ILE A 177 11.72 5.61 13.21
CA ILE A 177 12.09 6.35 12.01
C ILE A 177 10.87 6.43 11.09
N THR A 178 10.92 7.22 10.02
CA THR A 178 9.78 7.41 9.12
C THR A 178 9.18 6.09 8.65
N SER A 179 9.99 5.16 8.16
CA SER A 179 9.51 3.88 7.63
C SER A 179 8.89 2.97 8.69
N THR A 180 9.50 2.90 9.88
CA THR A 180 8.96 2.06 10.98
C THR A 180 7.70 2.67 11.60
N LEU A 181 7.58 4.00 11.64
CA LEU A 181 6.33 4.66 12.03
C LEU A 181 5.20 4.34 11.05
N GLN A 182 5.46 4.43 9.73
CA GLN A 182 4.48 4.08 8.70
C GLN A 182 4.03 2.62 8.80
N GLN A 183 4.97 1.69 9.05
CA GLN A 183 4.68 0.27 9.25
C GLN A 183 3.83 0.05 10.50
N ALA A 184 4.20 0.65 11.63
CA ALA A 184 3.47 0.50 12.89
C ALA A 184 2.07 1.13 12.83
N ALA A 185 1.93 2.31 12.22
CA ALA A 185 0.64 2.96 12.02
C ALA A 185 -0.29 2.14 11.11
N SER A 186 0.26 1.54 10.05
CA SER A 186 -0.51 0.67 9.16
C SER A 186 -1.01 -0.61 9.87
N THR A 187 -0.14 -1.26 10.64
CA THR A 187 -0.47 -2.53 11.31
C THR A 187 -1.34 -2.36 12.56
N LYS A 188 -1.06 -1.34 13.37
CA LYS A 188 -1.74 -1.15 14.67
C LYS A 188 -2.96 -0.23 14.59
N LEU A 189 -2.92 0.80 13.72
CA LEU A 189 -3.98 1.79 13.59
C LEU A 189 -4.77 1.67 12.25
N GLY A 190 -4.27 0.88 11.31
CA GLY A 190 -4.90 0.74 9.99
C GLY A 190 -4.73 1.98 9.09
N TYR A 191 -3.78 2.87 9.40
CA TYR A 191 -3.56 4.09 8.64
C TYR A 191 -2.69 3.83 7.42
N GLY A 192 -3.09 4.35 6.25
CA GLY A 192 -2.24 4.36 5.07
C GLY A 192 -1.04 5.29 5.24
N VAL A 193 0.00 5.06 4.45
CA VAL A 193 1.28 5.79 4.52
C VAL A 193 1.09 7.31 4.40
N LYS A 194 0.30 7.76 3.43
CA LYS A 194 0.01 9.20 3.22
C LYS A 194 -0.71 9.83 4.41
N ARG A 195 -1.72 9.13 4.97
CA ARG A 195 -2.44 9.60 6.16
C ARG A 195 -1.51 9.70 7.35
N THR A 196 -0.68 8.69 7.60
CA THR A 196 0.32 8.68 8.68
C THR A 196 1.22 9.91 8.62
N MET A 197 1.77 10.21 7.44
CA MET A 197 2.66 11.36 7.28
C MET A 197 1.95 12.70 7.45
N GLY A 198 0.70 12.83 6.98
CA GLY A 198 -0.09 14.05 7.21
C GLY A 198 -0.42 14.28 8.68
N LEU A 199 -0.71 13.21 9.43
CA LEU A 199 -0.93 13.29 10.89
C LEU A 199 0.37 13.64 11.64
N ALA A 200 1.48 12.98 11.28
CA ALA A 200 2.79 13.23 11.88
C ALA A 200 3.26 14.68 11.63
N GLN A 201 3.02 15.22 10.43
CA GLN A 201 3.34 16.61 10.12
C GLN A 201 2.57 17.58 11.01
N ARG A 202 1.27 17.37 11.22
CA ARG A 202 0.47 18.22 12.13
C ARG A 202 0.96 18.15 13.58
N LEU A 203 1.34 16.94 14.05
CA LEU A 203 1.90 16.78 15.38
C LEU A 203 3.26 17.51 15.54
N TYR A 204 4.09 17.48 14.51
CA TYR A 204 5.36 18.21 14.46
C TYR A 204 5.13 19.71 14.45
N GLU A 205 4.29 20.24 13.58
CA GLU A 205 3.98 21.67 13.46
C GLU A 205 3.35 22.23 14.74
N ALA A 206 2.61 21.40 15.49
CA ALA A 206 2.08 21.73 16.81
C ALA A 206 3.11 21.58 17.95
N GLY A 207 4.36 21.20 17.66
CA GLY A 207 5.42 21.07 18.66
C GLY A 207 5.36 19.82 19.55
N HIS A 208 4.52 18.82 19.18
CA HIS A 208 4.32 17.64 20.02
C HIS A 208 5.34 16.53 19.77
N ILE A 209 5.93 16.44 18.59
CA ILE A 209 6.92 15.43 18.22
C ILE A 209 8.13 16.05 17.52
N THR A 210 9.25 15.33 17.49
CA THR A 210 10.40 15.64 16.64
C THR A 210 10.06 15.50 15.16
N TYR A 211 10.95 15.99 14.30
CA TYR A 211 10.74 15.96 12.84
C TYR A 211 10.50 14.54 12.32
N MET A 212 9.40 14.37 11.61
CA MET A 212 8.87 13.06 11.20
C MET A 212 9.57 12.43 9.98
N ARG A 213 10.44 13.16 9.28
CA ARG A 213 11.20 12.64 8.14
C ARG A 213 12.64 12.38 8.53
N THR A 214 12.88 11.23 9.14
CA THR A 214 14.19 10.81 9.62
C THR A 214 14.42 9.32 9.36
N ASP A 215 15.67 8.95 9.13
CA ASP A 215 16.17 7.58 9.06
C ASP A 215 17.09 7.25 10.26
N SER A 216 17.27 8.19 11.18
CA SER A 216 18.08 8.05 12.38
C SER A 216 17.25 7.50 13.56
N THR A 217 17.81 6.55 14.28
CA THR A 217 17.29 6.03 15.55
C THR A 217 17.97 6.69 16.76
N ASN A 218 18.82 7.69 16.53
CA ASN A 218 19.54 8.40 17.60
C ASN A 218 18.55 9.20 18.47
N LEU A 219 18.87 9.29 19.74
CA LEU A 219 18.17 10.13 20.72
C LEU A 219 19.17 11.09 21.36
N SER A 220 18.78 12.34 21.54
CA SER A 220 19.57 13.32 22.30
C SER A 220 19.74 12.86 23.73
N LYS A 221 20.81 13.34 24.42
CA LYS A 221 21.06 13.02 25.81
C LYS A 221 19.89 13.46 26.68
N ASP A 222 19.37 14.66 26.44
CA ASP A 222 18.25 15.23 27.20
C ASP A 222 16.97 14.41 27.02
N ALA A 223 16.70 13.93 25.79
CA ALA A 223 15.55 13.05 25.52
C ALA A 223 15.67 11.72 26.25
N VAL A 224 16.87 11.12 26.27
CA VAL A 224 17.13 9.88 27.02
C VAL A 224 16.93 10.09 28.50
N GLU A 225 17.49 11.19 29.08
CA GLU A 225 17.34 11.51 30.48
C GLU A 225 15.88 11.77 30.87
N MET A 226 15.17 12.57 30.08
CA MET A 226 13.73 12.86 30.25
C MET A 226 12.91 11.56 30.26
N CYS A 227 13.17 10.65 29.31
CA CYS A 227 12.49 9.38 29.22
C CYS A 227 12.78 8.47 30.40
N ARG A 228 14.04 8.36 30.82
CA ARG A 228 14.48 7.52 31.94
C ARG A 228 13.91 8.01 33.28
N ASN A 229 13.87 9.34 33.50
CA ASN A 229 13.22 9.92 34.67
C ASN A 229 11.73 9.60 34.70
N HIS A 230 11.03 9.74 33.55
CA HIS A 230 9.63 9.36 33.44
C HIS A 230 9.38 7.86 33.73
N ILE A 231 10.24 6.97 33.21
CA ILE A 231 10.14 5.52 33.50
C ILE A 231 10.31 5.27 35.01
N LYS A 232 11.29 5.88 35.64
CA LYS A 232 11.52 5.72 37.09
C LYS A 232 10.31 6.17 37.89
N ASP A 233 9.78 7.35 37.59
CA ASP A 233 8.70 7.98 38.34
C ASP A 233 7.35 7.28 38.14
N SER A 234 7.04 6.82 36.89
CA SER A 234 5.74 6.28 36.55
C SER A 234 5.64 4.73 36.67
N PHE A 235 6.76 4.04 36.50
CA PHE A 235 6.77 2.56 36.46
C PHE A 235 7.67 1.94 37.56
N GLY A 236 8.61 2.67 38.07
CA GLY A 236 9.54 2.23 39.11
C GLY A 236 10.88 1.71 38.56
N GLU A 237 11.86 1.55 39.48
CA GLU A 237 13.25 1.24 39.14
C GLU A 237 13.46 -0.10 38.43
N ASN A 238 12.60 -1.09 38.69
CA ASN A 238 12.67 -2.40 38.02
C ASN A 238 12.46 -2.34 36.49
N TYR A 239 11.77 -1.30 36.02
CA TYR A 239 11.54 -1.07 34.59
C TYR A 239 12.65 -0.28 33.91
N LEU A 240 13.60 0.26 34.68
CA LEU A 240 14.71 1.08 34.20
C LEU A 240 15.99 0.23 34.12
N PRO A 241 16.56 0.00 32.93
CA PRO A 241 17.84 -0.68 32.83
C PRO A 241 18.96 0.18 33.38
N GLU A 242 20.01 -0.42 33.94
CA GLU A 242 21.16 0.27 34.55
C GLU A 242 21.76 1.31 33.59
N ASN A 243 22.04 0.89 32.36
CA ASN A 243 22.57 1.76 31.32
C ASN A 243 21.50 2.18 30.31
N PRO A 244 21.57 3.42 29.77
CA PRO A 244 20.74 3.86 28.68
C PRO A 244 20.87 2.91 27.48
N LYS A 245 19.74 2.60 26.81
CA LYS A 245 19.77 1.82 25.59
C LYS A 245 20.12 2.70 24.40
N THR A 246 21.12 2.27 23.65
CA THR A 246 21.50 2.89 22.38
C THR A 246 21.11 2.00 21.23
N TYR A 247 20.69 2.60 20.12
CA TYR A 247 20.29 1.91 18.90
C TYR A 247 21.18 2.39 17.77
N GLY A 248 21.77 1.44 17.04
CA GLY A 248 22.62 1.77 15.88
C GLY A 248 21.78 2.32 14.74
N SER A 249 22.16 3.47 14.21
CA SER A 249 21.65 3.95 12.92
C SER A 249 22.30 3.19 11.77
N LYS A 250 21.60 3.09 10.63
CA LYS A 250 22.18 2.49 9.43
C LYS A 250 23.40 3.28 8.97
N ALA A 251 24.39 2.59 8.39
CA ALA A 251 25.50 3.26 7.72
C ALA A 251 24.95 4.24 6.66
N GLY A 252 25.31 5.51 6.75
CA GLY A 252 24.81 6.57 5.87
C GLY A 252 23.57 7.32 6.38
N ALA A 253 23.01 6.98 7.56
CA ALA A 253 22.03 7.83 8.21
C ALA A 253 22.72 9.16 8.62
N GLN A 254 21.99 10.27 8.43
CA GLN A 254 22.53 11.58 8.81
C GLN A 254 22.61 11.66 10.34
N GLU A 255 23.83 11.69 10.88
CA GLU A 255 24.07 11.70 12.34
C GLU A 255 23.40 12.88 13.06
N ALA A 256 23.15 13.97 12.36
CA ALA A 256 22.47 15.15 12.87
C ALA A 256 20.96 14.97 13.07
N HIS A 257 20.37 13.87 12.57
CA HIS A 257 18.93 13.60 12.70
C HIS A 257 18.64 12.81 13.97
N GLU A 258 17.56 13.16 14.62
CA GLU A 258 17.01 12.46 15.79
C GLU A 258 15.84 11.54 15.36
N ALA A 259 15.55 10.51 16.15
CA ALA A 259 14.40 9.64 15.96
C ALA A 259 13.07 10.39 16.20
N ILE A 260 11.98 9.82 15.70
CA ILE A 260 10.63 10.34 15.95
C ILE A 260 10.24 10.02 17.40
N ARG A 261 10.05 11.05 18.21
CA ARG A 261 9.68 10.95 19.62
C ARG A 261 8.78 12.10 20.05
N PRO A 262 8.08 12.00 21.19
CA PRO A 262 7.44 13.17 21.81
C PRO A 262 8.48 14.23 22.18
N SER A 263 8.15 15.49 22.01
CA SER A 263 8.97 16.62 22.50
C SER A 263 8.98 16.67 24.03
N ASN A 264 7.87 16.28 24.66
CA ASN A 264 7.75 16.16 26.11
C ASN A 264 7.04 14.86 26.49
N VAL A 265 7.76 13.94 27.15
CA VAL A 265 7.21 12.63 27.55
C VAL A 265 6.11 12.71 28.61
N LYS A 266 6.01 13.81 29.35
CA LYS A 266 4.98 14.02 30.38
C LYS A 266 3.61 14.37 29.79
N VAL A 267 3.56 14.75 28.49
CA VAL A 267 2.30 15.04 27.81
C VAL A 267 1.69 13.74 27.32
N GLU A 268 0.57 13.34 27.88
CA GLU A 268 -0.22 12.21 27.41
C GLU A 268 -1.24 12.64 26.36
N SER A 269 -1.56 11.76 25.41
CA SER A 269 -2.48 12.04 24.31
C SER A 269 -3.87 12.50 24.75
N ALA A 270 -4.32 12.07 25.93
CA ALA A 270 -5.61 12.46 26.51
C ALA A 270 -5.71 13.97 26.76
N PHE A 271 -4.61 14.61 27.16
CA PHE A 271 -4.57 16.02 27.55
C PHE A 271 -4.20 16.98 26.41
N MET A 272 -4.04 16.48 25.19
CA MET A 272 -3.70 17.32 24.04
C MET A 272 -4.96 18.05 23.52
N GLU A 273 -4.97 19.38 23.63
CA GLU A 273 -6.06 20.22 23.11
C GLU A 273 -5.83 20.59 21.63
N GLY A 274 -6.89 20.80 20.89
CA GLY A 274 -6.84 21.23 19.48
C GLY A 274 -6.35 20.15 18.48
N ILE A 275 -6.05 18.94 18.95
CA ILE A 275 -5.56 17.83 18.14
C ILE A 275 -6.70 16.81 17.90
N ASP A 276 -6.89 16.38 16.65
CA ASP A 276 -7.92 15.39 16.30
C ASP A 276 -7.62 13.99 16.85
N ALA A 277 -8.68 13.17 16.97
CA ALA A 277 -8.60 11.86 17.60
C ALA A 277 -7.60 10.90 16.89
N ASP A 278 -7.43 11.01 15.58
CA ASP A 278 -6.52 10.15 14.84
C ASP A 278 -5.06 10.58 15.06
N ALA A 279 -4.80 11.87 15.14
CA ALA A 279 -3.47 12.37 15.48
C ALA A 279 -3.10 12.01 16.93
N LYS A 280 -4.06 12.05 17.87
CA LYS A 280 -3.86 11.58 19.25
C LYS A 280 -3.47 10.08 19.30
N LYS A 281 -4.13 9.22 18.49
CA LYS A 281 -3.77 7.80 18.39
C LYS A 281 -2.36 7.60 17.83
N LEU A 282 -1.97 8.40 16.83
CA LEU A 282 -0.63 8.34 16.27
C LEU A 282 0.42 8.82 17.28
N TYR A 283 0.13 9.90 18.01
CA TYR A 283 0.97 10.38 19.10
C TYR A 283 1.17 9.32 20.19
N ASP A 284 0.07 8.67 20.64
CA ASP A 284 0.13 7.59 21.63
C ASP A 284 1.01 6.41 21.15
N LEU A 285 0.94 6.07 19.88
CA LEU A 285 1.81 5.06 19.28
C LEU A 285 3.30 5.48 19.35
N ILE A 286 3.60 6.74 19.02
CA ILE A 286 4.97 7.31 19.08
C ILE A 286 5.47 7.36 20.54
N TRP A 287 4.63 7.84 21.43
CA TRP A 287 4.93 7.95 22.86
C TRP A 287 5.26 6.58 23.48
N ARG A 288 4.39 5.59 23.24
CA ARG A 288 4.60 4.22 23.75
C ARG A 288 5.90 3.61 23.25
N GLN A 289 6.22 3.80 21.98
CA GLN A 289 7.45 3.27 21.40
C GLN A 289 8.70 3.96 21.99
N PHE A 290 8.63 5.26 22.19
CA PHE A 290 9.71 6.03 22.80
C PHE A 290 9.96 5.62 24.26
N VAL A 291 8.92 5.50 25.06
CA VAL A 291 9.09 5.03 26.45
C VAL A 291 9.59 3.58 26.47
N ALA A 292 8.96 2.69 25.71
CA ALA A 292 9.35 1.28 25.62
C ALA A 292 10.82 1.10 25.26
N CYS A 293 11.36 1.93 24.35
CA CYS A 293 12.72 1.75 23.85
C CYS A 293 13.79 1.93 24.96
N GLN A 294 13.48 2.63 26.03
CA GLN A 294 14.37 2.82 27.19
C GLN A 294 14.04 1.90 28.39
N MET A 295 13.01 1.06 28.29
CA MET A 295 12.63 0.14 29.37
C MET A 295 13.40 -1.20 29.33
N THR A 296 13.38 -1.92 30.47
CA THR A 296 13.94 -3.28 30.60
C THR A 296 13.21 -4.27 29.69
N ALA A 297 13.91 -5.35 29.29
CA ALA A 297 13.33 -6.43 28.50
C ALA A 297 12.22 -7.16 29.29
N ALA A 298 11.18 -7.59 28.58
CA ALA A 298 10.22 -8.55 29.10
C ALA A 298 10.89 -9.95 29.22
N ARG A 299 10.59 -10.66 30.30
CA ARG A 299 11.17 -11.98 30.58
C ARG A 299 10.09 -13.04 30.63
N TYR A 300 10.39 -14.17 30.01
CA TYR A 300 9.48 -15.31 29.88
C TYR A 300 10.20 -16.59 30.24
N THR A 301 9.45 -17.58 30.69
CA THR A 301 9.86 -18.98 30.67
C THR A 301 9.15 -19.64 29.49
N VAL A 302 9.91 -20.26 28.60
CA VAL A 302 9.39 -21.08 27.50
C VAL A 302 9.59 -22.54 27.88
N SER A 303 8.47 -23.27 28.00
CA SER A 303 8.44 -24.67 28.30
C SER A 303 8.15 -25.50 27.04
N THR A 304 8.88 -26.58 26.85
CA THR A 304 8.63 -27.52 25.76
C THR A 304 8.55 -28.90 26.36
N LEU A 305 7.43 -29.58 26.17
CA LEU A 305 7.24 -31.00 26.46
C LEU A 305 7.41 -31.77 25.16
N THR A 306 8.21 -32.84 25.20
CA THR A 306 8.29 -33.83 24.13
C THR A 306 7.71 -35.14 24.66
N ILE A 307 6.76 -35.70 23.95
CA ILE A 307 6.05 -36.93 24.25
C ILE A 307 6.43 -37.94 23.18
N SER A 308 6.81 -39.13 23.56
CA SER A 308 7.01 -40.27 22.66
C SER A 308 5.72 -41.08 22.57
N ALA A 309 5.33 -41.44 21.35
CA ALA A 309 4.22 -42.34 21.05
C ALA A 309 4.66 -43.26 19.91
N ALA A 310 4.96 -44.52 20.20
CA ALA A 310 5.63 -45.44 19.27
C ALA A 310 6.90 -44.80 18.66
N GLU A 311 7.00 -44.74 17.31
CA GLU A 311 8.10 -44.09 16.60
C GLU A 311 7.97 -42.57 16.44
N PHE A 312 6.89 -41.96 16.98
CA PHE A 312 6.62 -40.53 16.83
C PHE A 312 7.03 -39.74 18.08
N ASP A 313 7.55 -38.50 17.80
CA ASP A 313 7.71 -37.47 18.82
C ASP A 313 6.64 -36.40 18.61
N LEU A 314 5.89 -36.13 19.66
CA LEU A 314 4.89 -35.05 19.71
C LEU A 314 5.40 -33.95 20.63
N LYS A 315 5.03 -32.71 20.37
CA LYS A 315 5.48 -31.58 21.16
C LYS A 315 4.32 -30.67 21.56
N ALA A 316 4.36 -30.20 22.82
CA ALA A 316 3.62 -29.05 23.28
C ALA A 316 4.60 -27.95 23.68
N LYS A 317 4.23 -26.68 23.36
CA LYS A 317 4.98 -25.49 23.75
C LYS A 317 4.11 -24.60 24.61
N GLY A 318 4.67 -24.15 25.72
CA GLY A 318 4.10 -23.15 26.60
C GLY A 318 5.03 -21.95 26.74
N ARG A 319 4.46 -20.82 27.14
CA ARG A 319 5.19 -19.61 27.44
C ARG A 319 4.50 -18.89 28.59
N VAL A 320 5.25 -18.53 29.61
CA VAL A 320 4.73 -17.85 30.78
C VAL A 320 5.55 -16.60 31.03
N MET A 321 4.88 -15.46 31.20
CA MET A 321 5.50 -14.19 31.47
C MET A 321 5.99 -14.16 32.93
N GLN A 322 7.28 -13.86 33.14
CA GLN A 322 7.89 -13.70 34.46
C GLN A 322 7.99 -12.21 34.84
N PHE A 323 8.17 -11.36 33.85
CA PHE A 323 8.25 -9.90 34.03
C PHE A 323 7.85 -9.21 32.73
N ASP A 324 6.91 -8.29 32.82
CA ASP A 324 6.33 -7.62 31.64
C ASP A 324 7.28 -6.61 30.98
N GLY A 325 8.21 -5.98 31.75
CA GLY A 325 9.19 -5.05 31.18
C GLY A 325 8.57 -3.99 30.30
N TRP A 326 9.15 -3.78 29.10
CA TRP A 326 8.68 -2.80 28.14
C TRP A 326 7.24 -3.03 27.63
N THR A 327 6.71 -4.25 27.76
CA THR A 327 5.33 -4.53 27.32
C THR A 327 4.29 -3.88 28.22
N LYS A 328 4.71 -3.37 29.40
CA LYS A 328 3.86 -2.61 30.32
C LYS A 328 3.18 -1.40 29.64
N VAL A 329 3.89 -0.70 28.77
CA VAL A 329 3.34 0.43 27.99
C VAL A 329 2.57 -0.01 26.74
N HIS A 330 2.56 -1.31 26.45
CA HIS A 330 1.80 -1.93 25.36
C HIS A 330 0.88 -3.04 25.88
N PRO A 331 -0.16 -2.73 26.67
CA PRO A 331 -0.96 -3.72 27.38
C PRO A 331 -1.66 -4.76 26.47
N GLN A 332 -1.81 -4.45 25.18
CA GLN A 332 -2.36 -5.39 24.20
C GLN A 332 -1.38 -6.54 23.86
N LEU A 333 -0.08 -6.36 24.11
CA LEU A 333 0.94 -7.38 23.86
C LEU A 333 1.15 -8.32 25.06
N SER A 334 0.66 -7.92 26.24
CA SER A 334 0.77 -8.69 27.47
C SER A 334 -0.45 -9.57 27.76
N LYS A 335 -1.58 -9.34 27.09
CA LYS A 335 -2.82 -10.07 27.30
C LYS A 335 -2.95 -11.21 26.29
N GLY A 336 -2.82 -12.47 26.73
CA GLY A 336 -3.24 -13.64 25.97
C GLY A 336 -2.16 -14.60 25.47
N ASP A 337 -0.87 -14.31 25.73
CA ASP A 337 0.23 -15.18 25.28
C ASP A 337 0.72 -16.19 26.32
N ASP A 338 0.18 -16.17 27.54
CA ASP A 338 0.56 -17.13 28.59
C ASP A 338 -0.17 -18.45 28.36
N LYS A 339 0.54 -19.40 27.76
CA LYS A 339 0.13 -20.79 27.64
C LYS A 339 0.89 -21.58 28.69
N HIS A 340 0.20 -21.89 29.77
CA HIS A 340 0.74 -22.81 30.79
C HIS A 340 0.71 -24.22 30.25
N LEU A 341 1.76 -24.98 30.53
CA LEU A 341 1.76 -26.42 30.33
C LEU A 341 1.62 -27.11 31.71
N PRO A 342 0.94 -28.28 31.79
CA PRO A 342 0.87 -29.06 32.98
C PRO A 342 2.26 -29.38 33.53
N ASP A 343 2.36 -29.52 34.84
CA ASP A 343 3.62 -29.92 35.52
C ASP A 343 3.81 -31.43 35.45
N LEU A 344 4.27 -31.91 34.30
CA LEU A 344 4.49 -33.32 34.00
C LEU A 344 5.97 -33.69 34.11
N ALA A 345 6.25 -34.75 34.80
CA ALA A 345 7.58 -35.33 34.93
C ALA A 345 7.93 -36.23 33.73
N VAL A 346 9.23 -36.42 33.47
CA VAL A 346 9.69 -37.41 32.48
C VAL A 346 9.27 -38.82 32.93
N GLY A 347 8.71 -39.60 32.00
CA GLY A 347 8.15 -40.91 32.23
C GLY A 347 6.65 -40.91 32.57
N GLU A 348 6.04 -39.77 32.78
CA GLU A 348 4.61 -39.68 33.06
C GLU A 348 3.78 -40.01 31.83
N VAL A 349 2.71 -40.80 32.02
CA VAL A 349 1.86 -41.30 30.94
C VAL A 349 0.67 -40.35 30.72
N LEU A 350 0.30 -40.15 29.47
CA LEU A 350 -0.88 -39.38 29.05
C LEU A 350 -1.89 -40.33 28.41
N ALA A 351 -3.17 -40.07 28.64
CA ALA A 351 -4.23 -40.76 27.91
C ALA A 351 -4.59 -40.00 26.66
N LEU A 352 -4.74 -40.67 25.54
CA LEU A 352 -5.22 -40.10 24.28
C LEU A 352 -6.74 -39.92 24.35
N ASP A 353 -7.23 -38.75 24.03
CA ASP A 353 -8.64 -38.43 23.87
C ASP A 353 -9.08 -38.60 22.42
N ASN A 354 -8.40 -37.91 21.51
CA ASN A 354 -8.64 -38.01 20.07
C ASN A 354 -7.42 -37.57 19.26
N LEU A 355 -7.37 -38.01 18.01
CA LEU A 355 -6.41 -37.57 17.00
C LEU A 355 -7.11 -36.69 15.96
N ASP A 356 -6.49 -35.59 15.64
CA ASP A 356 -6.95 -34.69 14.58
C ASP A 356 -5.92 -34.64 13.45
N ALA A 357 -6.40 -34.75 12.21
CA ALA A 357 -5.56 -34.59 11.03
C ALA A 357 -6.20 -33.56 10.08
N SER A 358 -5.48 -32.52 9.79
CA SER A 358 -5.95 -31.47 8.93
C SER A 358 -5.11 -31.34 7.66
N GLN A 359 -5.80 -31.22 6.53
CA GLN A 359 -5.19 -31.02 5.22
C GLN A 359 -4.86 -29.54 5.04
N HIS A 360 -3.64 -29.25 4.63
CA HIS A 360 -3.15 -27.93 4.34
C HIS A 360 -2.44 -27.87 3.00
N PHE A 361 -2.30 -26.67 2.47
CA PHE A 361 -1.49 -26.42 1.29
C PHE A 361 -0.49 -25.31 1.60
N THR A 362 0.71 -25.44 1.03
CA THR A 362 1.70 -24.36 1.12
C THR A 362 1.12 -23.09 0.50
N LYS A 363 1.35 -21.95 1.17
CA LYS A 363 0.80 -20.67 0.74
C LYS A 363 1.80 -19.91 -0.14
N PRO A 364 1.32 -19.22 -1.18
CA PRO A 364 2.19 -18.33 -1.96
C PRO A 364 2.73 -17.20 -1.07
N PRO A 365 3.82 -16.52 -1.49
CA PRO A 365 4.31 -15.36 -0.79
C PRO A 365 3.21 -14.28 -0.74
N ALA A 366 3.10 -13.60 0.41
CA ALA A 366 2.07 -12.57 0.58
C ALA A 366 2.34 -11.36 -0.32
N ARG A 367 1.27 -10.80 -0.93
CA ARG A 367 1.35 -9.52 -1.64
C ARG A 367 1.78 -8.40 -0.72
N PHE A 368 2.48 -7.42 -1.28
CA PHE A 368 2.81 -6.22 -0.54
C PHE A 368 1.54 -5.46 -0.12
N GLY A 369 1.53 -4.95 1.11
CA GLY A 369 0.70 -3.81 1.50
C GLY A 369 1.56 -2.55 1.51
N GLU A 370 0.97 -1.38 1.78
CA GLU A 370 1.73 -0.12 1.85
C GLU A 370 2.93 -0.22 2.81
N ALA A 371 2.72 -0.75 4.02
CA ALA A 371 3.76 -0.90 5.02
C ALA A 371 4.90 -1.85 4.60
N SER A 372 4.55 -3.01 4.04
CA SER A 372 5.56 -3.99 3.62
C SER A 372 6.30 -3.58 2.36
N LEU A 373 5.68 -2.80 1.47
CA LEU A 373 6.36 -2.22 0.31
C LEU A 373 7.35 -1.13 0.76
N VAL A 374 6.99 -0.26 1.71
CA VAL A 374 7.93 0.70 2.30
C VAL A 374 9.11 -0.02 2.95
N LYS A 375 8.84 -1.10 3.71
CA LYS A 375 9.91 -1.92 4.32
C LYS A 375 10.86 -2.51 3.28
N GLU A 376 10.33 -3.00 2.16
CA GLU A 376 11.16 -3.59 1.09
C GLU A 376 11.96 -2.53 0.34
N LEU A 377 11.37 -1.35 0.07
CA LEU A 377 12.08 -0.20 -0.50
C LEU A 377 13.24 0.25 0.39
N GLU A 378 12.97 0.40 1.69
CA GLU A 378 13.98 0.75 2.67
C GLU A 378 15.10 -0.29 2.77
N LYS A 379 14.74 -1.59 2.82
CA LYS A 379 15.71 -2.70 2.85
C LYS A 379 16.67 -2.66 1.66
N ARG A 380 16.18 -2.26 0.50
CA ARG A 380 16.96 -2.13 -0.74
C ARG A 380 17.60 -0.76 -0.92
N SER A 381 17.50 0.15 0.04
CA SER A 381 17.99 1.54 -0.03
C SER A 381 17.38 2.34 -1.20
N ILE A 382 16.15 2.01 -1.61
CA ILE A 382 15.41 2.66 -2.68
C ILE A 382 14.48 3.71 -2.08
N GLY A 383 14.64 4.97 -2.50
CA GLY A 383 13.92 6.10 -1.91
C GLY A 383 14.52 6.58 -0.58
N ARG A 384 13.88 7.56 0.02
CA ARG A 384 14.29 8.19 1.29
C ARG A 384 13.05 8.54 2.11
N PRO A 385 13.15 8.87 3.39
CA PRO A 385 12.02 9.24 4.25
C PRO A 385 11.07 10.27 3.62
N SER A 386 11.61 11.22 2.87
CA SER A 386 10.83 12.26 2.17
C SER A 386 9.99 11.73 1.00
N THR A 387 10.30 10.54 0.45
CA THR A 387 9.72 10.06 -0.83
C THR A 387 8.83 8.83 -0.72
N TYR A 388 8.88 8.04 0.36
CA TYR A 388 8.07 6.81 0.45
C TYR A 388 6.58 7.05 0.22
N ALA A 389 6.01 8.06 0.89
CA ALA A 389 4.58 8.36 0.74
C ALA A 389 4.21 8.79 -0.69
N SER A 390 5.06 9.59 -1.35
CA SER A 390 4.85 10.03 -2.72
C SER A 390 4.99 8.89 -3.73
N ILE A 391 5.94 7.98 -3.54
CA ILE A 391 6.10 6.77 -4.37
C ILE A 391 4.83 5.93 -4.31
N ILE A 392 4.36 5.60 -3.09
CA ILE A 392 3.16 4.79 -2.86
C ILE A 392 1.91 5.44 -3.49
N SER A 393 1.74 6.76 -3.34
CA SER A 393 0.62 7.47 -3.98
C SER A 393 0.74 7.46 -5.51
N THR A 394 1.93 7.73 -6.04
CA THR A 394 2.14 7.87 -7.50
C THR A 394 1.85 6.57 -8.25
N ILE A 395 2.31 5.42 -7.75
CA ILE A 395 2.08 4.13 -8.42
C ILE A 395 0.60 3.75 -8.46
N GLN A 396 -0.19 4.17 -7.46
CA GLN A 396 -1.65 4.00 -7.43
C GLN A 396 -2.35 5.01 -8.35
N ASP A 397 -1.99 6.30 -8.26
CA ASP A 397 -2.61 7.36 -9.06
C ASP A 397 -2.40 7.17 -10.56
N ARG A 398 -1.30 6.54 -10.95
CA ARG A 398 -1.00 6.20 -12.34
C ARG A 398 -1.70 4.91 -12.82
N GLY A 399 -2.37 4.18 -11.92
CA GLY A 399 -3.06 2.94 -12.24
C GLY A 399 -2.12 1.80 -12.61
N TYR A 400 -0.89 1.80 -12.12
CA TYR A 400 0.05 0.69 -12.31
C TYR A 400 -0.16 -0.42 -11.31
N VAL A 401 -0.68 -0.06 -10.14
CA VAL A 401 -1.06 -0.97 -9.07
C VAL A 401 -2.40 -0.56 -8.49
N ARG A 402 -3.17 -1.52 -8.03
CA ARG A 402 -4.44 -1.32 -7.33
C ARG A 402 -4.26 -1.78 -5.88
N LEU A 403 -4.76 -0.98 -4.95
CA LEU A 403 -4.84 -1.36 -3.54
C LEU A 403 -6.24 -1.93 -3.26
N ASP A 404 -6.31 -3.21 -2.93
CA ASP A 404 -7.54 -3.88 -2.50
C ASP A 404 -7.29 -4.63 -1.19
N LYS A 405 -8.22 -4.52 -0.24
CA LYS A 405 -8.11 -5.12 1.10
C LYS A 405 -6.72 -4.94 1.73
N LYS A 406 -6.14 -3.74 1.58
CA LYS A 406 -4.80 -3.36 2.06
C LYS A 406 -3.64 -4.13 1.40
N ARG A 407 -3.84 -4.75 0.22
CA ARG A 407 -2.83 -5.44 -0.58
C ARG A 407 -2.72 -4.80 -1.96
N PHE A 408 -1.47 -4.70 -2.46
CA PHE A 408 -1.21 -4.25 -3.82
C PHE A 408 -1.34 -5.40 -4.80
N TYR A 409 -2.06 -5.15 -5.87
CA TYR A 409 -2.17 -5.98 -7.05
C TYR A 409 -1.53 -5.24 -8.23
N ALA A 410 -0.72 -5.93 -9.00
CA ALA A 410 -0.19 -5.36 -10.24
C ALA A 410 -1.33 -5.28 -11.27
N GLU A 411 -1.51 -4.09 -11.85
CA GLU A 411 -2.41 -3.92 -12.98
C GLU A 411 -1.68 -4.30 -14.28
N LYS A 412 -2.41 -4.78 -15.29
CA LYS A 412 -1.81 -5.22 -16.56
C LYS A 412 -0.96 -4.13 -17.22
N MET A 413 -1.38 -2.87 -17.10
CA MET A 413 -0.59 -1.73 -17.59
C MET A 413 0.73 -1.58 -16.81
N GLY A 414 0.73 -1.86 -15.51
CA GLY A 414 1.96 -1.88 -14.69
C GLY A 414 2.94 -2.98 -15.15
N GLU A 415 2.43 -4.18 -15.46
CA GLU A 415 3.23 -5.27 -16.02
C GLU A 415 3.87 -4.88 -17.35
N ILE A 416 3.06 -4.36 -18.31
CA ILE A 416 3.53 -3.97 -19.64
C ILE A 416 4.58 -2.85 -19.57
N VAL A 417 4.35 -1.83 -18.76
CA VAL A 417 5.32 -0.72 -18.57
C VAL A 417 6.61 -1.24 -17.93
N THR A 418 6.51 -2.11 -16.94
CA THR A 418 7.69 -2.73 -16.31
C THR A 418 8.51 -3.52 -17.31
N ASP A 419 7.88 -4.34 -18.14
CA ASP A 419 8.58 -5.14 -19.16
C ASP A 419 9.22 -4.26 -20.22
N SER A 420 8.46 -3.30 -20.77
CA SER A 420 8.97 -2.38 -21.79
C SER A 420 10.18 -1.59 -21.30
N LEU A 421 10.12 -1.10 -20.06
CA LEU A 421 11.23 -0.38 -19.44
C LEU A 421 12.42 -1.29 -19.10
N SER A 422 12.16 -2.50 -18.57
CA SER A 422 13.23 -3.45 -18.21
C SER A 422 14.00 -3.93 -19.42
N MET A 423 13.35 -4.11 -20.56
CA MET A 423 13.99 -4.51 -21.82
C MET A 423 14.81 -3.38 -22.43
N SER A 424 14.32 -2.14 -22.38
CA SER A 424 14.95 -1.00 -23.07
C SER A 424 15.92 -0.22 -22.19
N PHE A 425 15.70 -0.22 -20.86
CA PHE A 425 16.46 0.54 -19.85
C PHE A 425 16.82 -0.36 -18.66
N ASP A 426 17.49 -1.47 -18.94
CA ASP A 426 17.89 -2.50 -17.97
C ASP A 426 18.53 -1.94 -16.69
N LYS A 427 19.53 -1.03 -16.85
CA LYS A 427 20.19 -0.36 -15.72
C LYS A 427 19.21 0.49 -14.91
N LEU A 428 18.39 1.32 -15.57
CA LEU A 428 17.42 2.21 -14.90
C LEU A 428 16.40 1.40 -14.08
N MET A 429 16.07 0.19 -14.52
CA MET A 429 15.15 -0.72 -13.86
C MET A 429 15.84 -1.68 -12.86
N SER A 430 17.16 -1.55 -12.66
CA SER A 430 17.90 -2.30 -11.64
C SER A 430 17.67 -1.70 -10.25
N PHE A 431 17.45 -2.55 -9.26
CA PHE A 431 17.35 -2.16 -7.85
C PHE A 431 18.68 -1.59 -7.35
N ASP A 432 19.78 -2.25 -7.67
CA ASP A 432 21.12 -1.84 -7.24
C ASP A 432 21.52 -0.49 -7.84
N PHE A 433 21.18 -0.25 -9.11
CA PHE A 433 21.43 1.05 -9.74
C PHE A 433 20.70 2.17 -9.01
N THR A 434 19.42 1.95 -8.67
CA THR A 434 18.63 2.96 -7.95
C THR A 434 19.18 3.21 -6.54
N ALA A 435 19.62 2.16 -5.84
CA ALA A 435 20.25 2.26 -4.53
C ALA A 435 21.60 3.01 -4.60
N ASN A 436 22.47 2.65 -5.57
CA ASN A 436 23.75 3.30 -5.76
C ASN A 436 23.60 4.79 -6.09
N MET A 437 22.64 5.14 -6.95
CA MET A 437 22.36 6.54 -7.27
C MET A 437 21.92 7.35 -6.03
N GLU A 438 21.15 6.75 -5.11
CA GLU A 438 20.83 7.41 -3.84
C GLU A 438 22.05 7.59 -2.94
N GLN A 439 23.00 6.64 -2.96
CA GLN A 439 24.28 6.76 -2.24
C GLN A 439 25.18 7.84 -2.89
N GLU A 440 25.24 7.92 -4.21
CA GLU A 440 25.97 8.99 -4.91
C GLU A 440 25.41 10.37 -4.57
N LEU A 441 24.08 10.51 -4.50
CA LEU A 441 23.43 11.73 -4.05
C LEU A 441 23.73 12.07 -2.58
N ASP A 442 23.90 11.07 -1.71
CA ASP A 442 24.35 11.28 -0.33
C ASP A 442 25.84 11.71 -0.29
N ALA A 443 26.69 11.13 -1.13
CA ALA A 443 28.09 11.50 -1.27
C ALA A 443 28.27 12.94 -1.83
N ILE A 444 27.40 13.37 -2.77
CA ILE A 444 27.36 14.78 -3.21
C ILE A 444 26.98 15.68 -2.05
N ALA A 445 25.96 15.31 -1.25
CA ALA A 445 25.55 16.09 -0.09
C ALA A 445 26.63 16.21 0.98
N GLY A 446 27.50 15.17 1.10
CA GLY A 446 28.69 15.17 1.95
C GLY A 446 29.90 15.88 1.33
N GLY A 447 29.80 16.41 0.12
CA GLY A 447 30.87 17.13 -0.57
C GLY A 447 32.00 16.24 -1.14
N SER A 448 31.82 14.91 -1.16
CA SER A 448 32.84 13.97 -1.63
C SER A 448 32.75 13.66 -3.14
N LEU A 449 31.65 14.00 -3.81
CA LEU A 449 31.44 13.81 -5.26
C LEU A 449 30.99 15.12 -5.93
N ASP A 450 31.46 15.33 -7.16
CA ASP A 450 30.99 16.42 -8.01
C ASP A 450 29.66 16.04 -8.67
N TRP A 451 28.63 16.84 -8.44
CA TRP A 451 27.28 16.58 -8.92
C TRP A 451 27.14 16.63 -10.44
N LYS A 452 27.93 17.50 -11.13
CA LYS A 452 27.89 17.60 -12.59
C LYS A 452 28.51 16.37 -13.24
N ALA A 453 29.62 15.85 -12.68
CA ALA A 453 30.25 14.63 -13.17
C ALA A 453 29.31 13.42 -13.07
N VAL A 454 28.59 13.28 -11.94
CA VAL A 454 27.59 12.21 -11.75
C VAL A 454 26.45 12.34 -12.77
N LEU A 455 25.93 13.55 -13.01
CA LEU A 455 24.88 13.78 -14.01
C LEU A 455 25.35 13.49 -15.43
N ASP A 456 26.57 13.87 -15.79
CA ASP A 456 27.15 13.69 -17.13
C ASP A 456 27.34 12.20 -17.43
N ASP A 457 27.89 11.41 -16.49
CA ASP A 457 28.04 9.97 -16.66
C ASP A 457 26.68 9.28 -16.83
N PHE A 458 25.71 9.62 -15.97
CA PHE A 458 24.34 9.13 -16.12
C PHE A 458 23.77 9.45 -17.50
N TYR A 459 23.83 10.72 -17.93
CA TYR A 459 23.22 11.17 -19.16
C TYR A 459 23.85 10.55 -20.41
N LYS A 460 25.17 10.39 -20.46
CA LYS A 460 25.87 9.69 -21.53
C LYS A 460 25.38 8.28 -21.77
N ASN A 461 25.16 7.53 -20.71
CA ASN A 461 24.66 6.16 -20.79
C ASN A 461 23.15 6.11 -21.11
N PHE A 462 22.39 6.97 -20.47
CA PHE A 462 20.94 7.06 -20.64
C PHE A 462 20.54 7.49 -22.07
N SER A 463 21.19 8.51 -22.62
CA SER A 463 20.87 9.03 -23.95
C SER A 463 21.11 7.99 -25.07
N LYS A 464 22.16 7.16 -24.96
CA LYS A 464 22.39 6.04 -25.90
C LYS A 464 21.24 5.05 -25.89
N LYS A 465 20.78 4.64 -24.69
CA LYS A 465 19.63 3.74 -24.53
C LYS A 465 18.32 4.36 -25.03
N LEU A 466 18.12 5.66 -24.80
CA LEU A 466 16.95 6.38 -25.28
C LEU A 466 16.89 6.44 -26.82
N VAL A 467 18.01 6.71 -27.48
CA VAL A 467 18.11 6.71 -28.96
C VAL A 467 17.78 5.32 -29.50
N LEU A 468 18.35 4.27 -28.91
CA LEU A 468 18.05 2.88 -29.31
C LEU A 468 16.57 2.56 -29.11
N ALA A 469 16.00 2.85 -27.95
CA ALA A 469 14.60 2.55 -27.62
C ALA A 469 13.59 3.27 -28.54
N ASN A 470 13.96 4.40 -29.14
CA ASN A 470 13.13 5.12 -30.11
C ASN A 470 13.07 4.50 -31.50
N LYS A 471 14.02 3.61 -31.84
CA LYS A 471 14.04 2.90 -33.13
C LYS A 471 12.85 1.95 -33.26
N ASP A 472 12.71 1.36 -34.45
CA ASP A 472 11.76 0.28 -34.67
C ASP A 472 12.19 -1.01 -33.96
N VAL A 473 11.24 -1.91 -33.74
CA VAL A 473 11.48 -3.16 -32.98
C VAL A 473 12.57 -4.00 -33.67
N ASP A 474 12.52 -4.06 -35.00
CA ASP A 474 13.48 -4.82 -35.81
C ASP A 474 14.92 -4.27 -35.72
N ASP A 475 15.06 -2.99 -35.39
CA ASP A 475 16.36 -2.33 -35.14
C ASP A 475 16.76 -2.35 -33.64
N GLY A 476 16.10 -3.16 -32.83
CA GLY A 476 16.35 -3.29 -31.39
C GLY A 476 15.69 -2.21 -30.54
N GLY A 477 14.70 -1.48 -31.07
CA GLY A 477 13.92 -0.49 -30.34
C GLY A 477 12.93 -1.10 -29.35
N MET A 478 12.28 -0.23 -28.56
CA MET A 478 11.26 -0.63 -27.61
C MET A 478 10.05 -1.26 -28.34
N ARG A 479 9.57 -2.38 -27.82
CA ARG A 479 8.38 -3.06 -28.38
C ARG A 479 7.14 -2.19 -28.28
N ASN A 480 6.30 -2.25 -29.31
CA ASN A 480 4.98 -1.67 -29.27
C ASN A 480 4.05 -2.54 -28.41
N ASN A 481 3.01 -1.92 -27.85
CA ASN A 481 1.93 -2.66 -27.19
C ASN A 481 0.92 -3.14 -28.24
N ASP A 482 1.35 -4.07 -29.09
CA ASP A 482 0.52 -4.62 -30.15
C ASP A 482 -0.53 -5.58 -29.56
N PRO A 483 -1.74 -5.61 -30.13
CA PRO A 483 -2.80 -6.49 -29.63
C PRO A 483 -2.47 -7.95 -29.92
N VAL A 484 -2.63 -8.81 -28.91
CA VAL A 484 -2.58 -10.26 -29.10
C VAL A 484 -3.94 -10.72 -29.65
N LEU A 485 -3.93 -11.23 -30.88
CA LEU A 485 -5.17 -11.68 -31.53
C LEU A 485 -5.74 -12.92 -30.83
N THR A 486 -7.06 -12.94 -30.71
CA THR A 486 -7.86 -14.05 -30.18
C THR A 486 -8.68 -14.71 -31.28
N ASP A 487 -9.26 -15.87 -30.99
CA ASP A 487 -10.22 -16.54 -31.89
C ASP A 487 -11.64 -15.94 -31.84
N ILE A 488 -11.83 -14.87 -31.06
CA ILE A 488 -13.12 -14.20 -30.87
C ILE A 488 -13.39 -13.28 -32.06
N ASP A 489 -14.55 -13.44 -32.68
CA ASP A 489 -14.96 -12.62 -33.80
C ASP A 489 -15.60 -11.30 -33.35
N CYS A 490 -15.29 -10.22 -34.06
CA CYS A 490 -15.90 -8.92 -33.86
C CYS A 490 -17.40 -8.97 -34.22
N PRO A 491 -18.31 -8.56 -33.32
CA PRO A 491 -19.74 -8.62 -33.57
C PRO A 491 -20.19 -7.72 -34.74
N THR A 492 -19.40 -6.73 -35.10
CA THR A 492 -19.73 -5.73 -36.13
C THR A 492 -19.19 -6.10 -37.50
N CYS A 493 -17.97 -6.61 -37.61
CA CYS A 493 -17.29 -6.85 -38.89
C CYS A 493 -16.68 -8.23 -39.02
N GLN A 494 -16.90 -9.12 -38.07
CA GLN A 494 -16.46 -10.53 -38.05
C GLN A 494 -14.93 -10.75 -38.16
N ARG A 495 -14.10 -9.69 -38.11
CA ARG A 495 -12.65 -9.83 -37.98
C ARG A 495 -12.29 -10.26 -36.57
N LYS A 496 -11.15 -10.91 -36.39
CA LYS A 496 -10.67 -11.31 -35.07
C LYS A 496 -10.46 -10.13 -34.17
N MET A 497 -10.81 -10.28 -32.89
CA MET A 497 -10.53 -9.29 -31.83
C MET A 497 -9.19 -9.57 -31.20
N GLY A 498 -8.50 -8.50 -30.79
CA GLY A 498 -7.22 -8.61 -30.08
C GLY A 498 -7.32 -8.04 -28.67
N ILE A 499 -6.60 -8.67 -27.75
CA ILE A 499 -6.46 -8.20 -26.38
C ILE A 499 -5.65 -6.89 -26.41
N ARG A 500 -6.23 -5.83 -25.85
CA ARG A 500 -5.62 -4.51 -25.69
C ARG A 500 -5.67 -4.08 -24.24
N THR A 501 -4.69 -3.31 -23.83
CA THR A 501 -4.64 -2.72 -22.49
C THR A 501 -4.64 -1.22 -22.59
N ALA A 502 -5.53 -0.56 -21.83
CA ALA A 502 -5.61 0.88 -21.67
C ALA A 502 -5.46 1.25 -20.18
N SER A 503 -5.43 2.54 -19.89
CA SER A 503 -5.42 3.04 -18.51
C SER A 503 -6.65 2.61 -17.69
N THR A 504 -7.72 2.21 -18.36
CA THR A 504 -8.98 1.73 -17.76
C THR A 504 -9.05 0.21 -17.58
N GLY A 505 -8.03 -0.54 -18.01
CA GLY A 505 -7.97 -1.99 -17.91
C GLY A 505 -7.79 -2.70 -19.26
N VAL A 506 -8.01 -4.00 -19.25
CA VAL A 506 -7.92 -4.88 -20.43
C VAL A 506 -9.25 -4.91 -21.16
N PHE A 507 -9.22 -4.90 -22.49
CA PHE A 507 -10.41 -4.99 -23.33
C PHE A 507 -10.08 -5.70 -24.64
N LEU A 508 -11.10 -6.22 -25.33
CA LEU A 508 -10.99 -6.72 -26.69
C LEU A 508 -11.25 -5.59 -27.68
N GLY A 509 -10.31 -5.37 -28.59
CA GLY A 509 -10.45 -4.41 -29.69
C GLY A 509 -10.42 -5.09 -31.04
N CYS A 510 -11.28 -4.68 -31.98
CA CYS A 510 -11.29 -5.23 -33.32
C CYS A 510 -9.95 -5.01 -34.02
N SER A 511 -9.42 -6.04 -34.70
CA SER A 511 -8.20 -5.94 -35.54
C SER A 511 -8.37 -4.94 -36.68
N GLY A 512 -9.61 -4.71 -37.15
CA GLY A 512 -9.93 -3.71 -38.15
C GLY A 512 -9.72 -2.25 -37.70
N TYR A 513 -9.37 -1.99 -36.45
CA TYR A 513 -9.02 -0.65 -35.99
C TYR A 513 -7.76 -0.07 -36.67
N ALA A 514 -6.84 -0.92 -37.09
CA ALA A 514 -5.61 -0.53 -37.79
C ALA A 514 -5.82 -0.13 -39.25
N LEU A 515 -7.00 -0.38 -39.82
CA LEU A 515 -7.31 -0.09 -41.21
C LEU A 515 -7.52 1.41 -41.47
N PRO A 516 -7.44 1.86 -42.74
CA PRO A 516 -7.74 3.25 -43.13
C PRO A 516 -9.10 3.72 -42.62
N PRO A 517 -9.30 5.03 -42.41
CA PRO A 517 -10.51 5.56 -41.77
C PRO A 517 -11.86 5.08 -42.35
N LYS A 518 -11.92 4.80 -43.66
CA LYS A 518 -13.15 4.33 -44.35
C LYS A 518 -13.49 2.85 -44.08
N GLU A 519 -12.50 2.04 -43.70
CA GLU A 519 -12.64 0.59 -43.47
C GLU A 519 -12.47 0.24 -41.98
N ARG A 520 -12.18 1.26 -41.16
CA ARG A 520 -11.86 1.08 -39.75
C ARG A 520 -13.08 0.62 -38.96
N CYS A 521 -12.90 -0.46 -38.21
CA CYS A 521 -13.86 -0.90 -37.21
C CYS A 521 -13.39 -0.51 -35.80
N THR A 522 -14.19 0.27 -35.09
CA THR A 522 -13.87 0.78 -33.75
C THR A 522 -14.51 -0.02 -32.62
N THR A 523 -15.08 -1.19 -32.93
CA THR A 523 -15.77 -2.04 -31.95
C THR A 523 -14.81 -2.53 -30.88
N THR A 524 -15.22 -2.39 -29.64
CA THR A 524 -14.51 -2.89 -28.46
C THR A 524 -15.46 -3.66 -27.56
N MET A 525 -14.95 -4.66 -26.84
CA MET A 525 -15.66 -5.39 -25.79
C MET A 525 -14.86 -5.26 -24.49
N ASN A 526 -15.51 -4.80 -23.43
CA ASN A 526 -14.87 -4.70 -22.12
C ASN A 526 -14.69 -6.11 -21.53
N LEU A 527 -13.56 -6.28 -20.83
CA LEU A 527 -13.26 -7.49 -20.10
C LEU A 527 -13.29 -7.18 -18.60
N THR A 528 -14.02 -7.98 -17.84
CA THR A 528 -14.03 -7.89 -16.37
C THR A 528 -13.00 -8.86 -15.81
N ALA A 529 -12.10 -8.37 -14.95
CA ALA A 529 -11.01 -9.16 -14.37
C ALA A 529 -11.54 -10.39 -13.59
N GLY A 530 -10.80 -11.48 -13.62
CA GLY A 530 -11.21 -12.78 -13.10
C GLY A 530 -11.46 -12.84 -11.60
N GLU A 531 -10.83 -11.98 -10.80
CA GLU A 531 -11.16 -11.83 -9.38
C GLU A 531 -12.58 -11.31 -9.14
N GLU A 532 -13.16 -10.66 -10.14
CA GLU A 532 -14.51 -10.14 -10.16
C GLU A 532 -15.48 -11.07 -10.94
N ALA A 533 -14.93 -11.96 -11.81
CA ALA A 533 -15.67 -12.92 -12.59
C ALA A 533 -15.64 -14.29 -11.90
N VAL A 534 -16.68 -14.62 -11.14
CA VAL A 534 -16.78 -15.89 -10.43
C VAL A 534 -17.73 -16.85 -11.14
N SER A 535 -17.42 -18.14 -11.04
CA SER A 535 -18.38 -19.19 -11.37
C SER A 535 -19.54 -19.15 -10.37
N VAL A 536 -20.76 -19.42 -10.83
CA VAL A 536 -21.98 -19.35 -9.99
C VAL A 536 -21.91 -20.29 -8.77
N LEU A 537 -20.98 -21.24 -8.75
CA LEU A 537 -20.86 -22.29 -7.74
C LEU A 537 -19.67 -22.18 -6.78
N ALA A 538 -18.87 -21.10 -6.78
CA ALA A 538 -17.63 -21.03 -5.99
C ALA A 538 -17.53 -19.79 -5.11
N GLU A 539 -17.49 -19.98 -3.79
CA GLU A 539 -16.99 -19.00 -2.78
C GLU A 539 -15.66 -19.52 -2.24
N ASP A 540 -14.51 -18.87 -2.53
CA ASP A 540 -13.23 -19.41 -2.12
C ASP A 540 -12.12 -18.45 -1.70
N GLN A 541 -11.21 -18.98 -0.82
CA GLN A 541 -10.03 -18.33 -0.26
C GLN A 541 -8.87 -18.26 -1.28
N GLU A 542 -7.91 -17.36 -1.07
CA GLU A 542 -6.82 -17.03 -2.02
C GLU A 542 -5.98 -18.25 -2.48
N THR A 543 -5.74 -19.23 -1.61
CA THR A 543 -4.98 -20.44 -1.96
C THR A 543 -5.78 -21.40 -2.84
N GLU A 544 -7.08 -21.52 -2.60
CA GLU A 544 -8.00 -22.32 -3.42
C GLU A 544 -8.22 -21.66 -4.78
N ALA A 545 -8.34 -20.31 -4.79
CA ALA A 545 -8.39 -19.55 -6.03
C ALA A 545 -7.14 -19.79 -6.90
N LEU A 546 -5.94 -19.80 -6.30
CA LEU A 546 -4.70 -20.07 -7.04
C LEU A 546 -4.63 -21.51 -7.55
N ARG A 547 -5.15 -22.48 -6.79
CA ARG A 547 -5.26 -23.89 -7.24
C ARG A 547 -6.29 -24.08 -8.36
N ALA A 548 -7.36 -23.31 -8.33
CA ALA A 548 -8.41 -23.32 -9.35
C ALA A 548 -8.02 -22.54 -10.61
N MET A 549 -6.94 -21.74 -10.60
CA MET A 549 -6.48 -21.01 -11.78
C MET A 549 -6.06 -21.97 -12.90
N HIS A 550 -6.52 -21.66 -14.11
CA HIS A 550 -6.04 -22.31 -15.33
C HIS A 550 -4.53 -22.10 -15.46
N ARG A 551 -3.82 -23.16 -15.88
CA ARG A 551 -2.38 -23.10 -16.16
C ARG A 551 -2.17 -23.06 -17.67
N CYS A 552 -1.34 -22.14 -18.12
CA CYS A 552 -1.00 -22.01 -19.53
C CYS A 552 -0.34 -23.27 -20.07
N LYS A 553 -0.92 -23.86 -21.11
CA LYS A 553 -0.40 -25.07 -21.75
C LYS A 553 0.99 -24.90 -22.39
N LYS A 554 1.41 -23.64 -22.66
CA LYS A 554 2.70 -23.32 -23.28
C LYS A 554 3.83 -23.11 -22.26
N CYS A 555 3.57 -22.47 -21.13
CA CYS A 555 4.62 -22.10 -20.16
C CYS A 555 4.27 -22.39 -18.70
N ASN A 556 3.17 -23.07 -18.44
CA ASN A 556 2.70 -23.48 -17.12
C ASN A 556 2.49 -22.33 -16.09
N THR A 557 2.49 -21.08 -16.53
CA THR A 557 2.17 -19.94 -15.65
C THR A 557 0.65 -19.85 -15.44
N ALA A 558 0.21 -19.44 -14.26
CA ALA A 558 -1.21 -19.20 -14.01
C ALA A 558 -1.77 -18.14 -14.97
N MET A 559 -2.98 -18.36 -15.45
CA MET A 559 -3.62 -17.51 -16.43
C MET A 559 -4.50 -16.47 -15.75
N ASP A 560 -4.44 -15.24 -16.24
CA ASP A 560 -5.40 -14.20 -15.87
C ASP A 560 -6.73 -14.47 -16.55
N SER A 561 -7.82 -14.44 -15.80
CA SER A 561 -9.15 -14.74 -16.31
C SER A 561 -9.98 -13.47 -16.47
N TYR A 562 -10.75 -13.37 -17.54
CA TYR A 562 -11.58 -12.21 -17.83
C TYR A 562 -12.96 -12.66 -18.29
N LEU A 563 -14.02 -12.07 -17.75
CA LEU A 563 -15.37 -12.30 -18.22
C LEU A 563 -15.58 -11.56 -19.53
N ILE A 564 -16.00 -12.27 -20.56
CA ILE A 564 -16.42 -11.71 -21.86
C ILE A 564 -17.91 -11.38 -21.80
N ASP A 565 -18.72 -12.37 -21.41
CA ASP A 565 -20.15 -12.31 -21.22
C ASP A 565 -20.61 -13.40 -20.23
N GLU A 566 -21.90 -13.53 -19.99
CA GLU A 566 -22.47 -14.50 -19.05
C GLU A 566 -22.13 -15.96 -19.34
N ASN A 567 -21.73 -16.27 -20.57
CA ASN A 567 -21.48 -17.64 -21.04
C ASN A 567 -20.01 -17.91 -21.36
N ARG A 568 -19.15 -16.86 -21.43
CA ARG A 568 -17.77 -17.01 -21.89
C ARG A 568 -16.79 -16.28 -20.99
N LYS A 569 -15.73 -16.98 -20.63
CA LYS A 569 -14.60 -16.47 -19.84
C LYS A 569 -13.31 -16.66 -20.65
N LEU A 570 -12.50 -15.62 -20.74
CA LEU A 570 -11.23 -15.62 -21.45
C LEU A 570 -10.10 -15.80 -20.44
N HIS A 571 -9.26 -16.82 -20.64
CA HIS A 571 -8.04 -17.04 -19.90
C HIS A 571 -6.85 -16.59 -20.74
N VAL A 572 -6.02 -15.71 -20.20
CA VAL A 572 -4.84 -15.16 -20.86
C VAL A 572 -3.62 -15.51 -20.03
N CYS A 573 -2.58 -16.02 -20.63
CA CYS A 573 -1.34 -16.34 -19.91
C CYS A 573 -0.85 -15.14 -19.10
N GLY A 574 -0.49 -15.35 -17.83
CA GLY A 574 0.07 -14.31 -16.96
C GLY A 574 1.36 -13.67 -17.50
N ASN A 575 2.07 -14.36 -18.41
CA ASN A 575 3.24 -13.84 -19.13
C ASN A 575 2.90 -13.15 -20.46
N ASN A 576 1.62 -12.87 -20.76
CA ASN A 576 1.24 -12.12 -21.96
C ASN A 576 1.77 -10.66 -21.87
N PRO A 577 2.37 -10.09 -22.94
CA PRO A 577 2.43 -10.58 -24.32
C PRO A 577 3.64 -11.47 -24.68
N VAL A 578 4.54 -11.77 -23.75
CA VAL A 578 5.70 -12.63 -24.02
C VAL A 578 5.27 -14.07 -24.39
N CYS A 579 4.26 -14.58 -23.71
CA CYS A 579 3.57 -15.82 -24.04
C CYS A 579 2.15 -15.51 -24.54
N ASP A 580 1.81 -16.02 -25.71
CA ASP A 580 0.53 -15.83 -26.38
C ASP A 580 -0.53 -16.88 -26.01
N GLY A 581 -0.35 -17.59 -24.89
CA GLY A 581 -1.27 -18.60 -24.41
C GLY A 581 -2.64 -17.99 -24.07
N ILE A 582 -3.69 -18.48 -24.72
CA ILE A 582 -5.08 -18.02 -24.55
C ILE A 582 -5.99 -19.25 -24.54
N GLU A 583 -7.05 -19.21 -23.74
CA GLU A 583 -8.11 -20.22 -23.70
C GLU A 583 -9.47 -19.55 -23.44
N VAL A 584 -10.52 -20.02 -24.08
CA VAL A 584 -11.90 -19.56 -23.84
C VAL A 584 -12.68 -20.67 -23.16
N GLU A 585 -13.16 -20.41 -21.96
CA GLU A 585 -14.01 -21.30 -21.18
C GLU A 585 -15.49 -20.99 -21.46
N GLN A 586 -16.30 -22.02 -21.69
CA GLN A 586 -17.75 -21.92 -21.81
C GLN A 586 -18.37 -22.32 -20.45
N GLY A 587 -19.36 -21.57 -19.98
CA GLY A 587 -20.01 -21.85 -18.70
C GLY A 587 -21.07 -20.81 -18.36
N THR A 588 -21.48 -20.78 -17.10
CA THR A 588 -22.35 -19.72 -16.57
C THR A 588 -21.57 -18.94 -15.53
N PHE A 589 -21.37 -17.65 -15.76
CA PHE A 589 -20.52 -16.79 -14.97
C PHE A 589 -21.28 -15.58 -14.44
N LYS A 590 -20.85 -15.03 -13.30
CA LYS A 590 -21.36 -13.79 -12.74
C LYS A 590 -20.24 -12.89 -12.25
N ILE A 591 -20.55 -11.62 -12.02
CA ILE A 591 -19.63 -10.65 -11.43
C ILE A 591 -19.77 -10.70 -9.91
N LYS A 592 -18.68 -10.89 -9.21
CA LYS A 592 -18.64 -10.95 -7.73
C LYS A 592 -19.23 -9.69 -7.10
N GLY A 593 -20.17 -9.89 -6.19
CA GLY A 593 -20.81 -8.78 -5.44
C GLY A 593 -21.89 -8.04 -6.24
N TYR A 594 -22.37 -8.61 -7.34
CA TYR A 594 -23.55 -8.13 -8.05
C TYR A 594 -24.45 -9.30 -8.43
N ASP A 595 -25.53 -9.47 -7.71
CA ASP A 595 -26.57 -10.48 -7.94
C ASP A 595 -27.87 -9.87 -8.48
N GLY A 596 -27.81 -8.61 -8.94
CA GLY A 596 -29.00 -7.85 -9.34
C GLY A 596 -29.46 -8.11 -10.78
N PRO A 597 -30.70 -7.72 -11.08
CA PRO A 597 -31.26 -7.80 -12.43
C PRO A 597 -30.58 -6.81 -13.36
N VAL A 598 -30.79 -7.00 -14.68
CA VAL A 598 -30.44 -6.00 -15.70
C VAL A 598 -31.07 -4.65 -15.27
N LEU A 599 -30.21 -3.62 -15.15
CA LEU A 599 -30.67 -2.29 -14.77
C LEU A 599 -31.14 -1.55 -16.02
N GLU A 600 -32.36 -1.07 -16.02
CA GLU A 600 -32.86 -0.19 -17.07
C GLU A 600 -32.37 1.25 -16.86
N CYS A 601 -32.06 1.90 -17.97
CA CYS A 601 -31.61 3.29 -17.97
C CYS A 601 -32.79 4.22 -17.65
N ASP A 602 -32.64 5.00 -16.59
CA ASP A 602 -33.63 5.99 -16.15
C ASP A 602 -33.93 7.11 -17.14
N ARG A 603 -33.15 7.21 -18.25
CA ARG A 603 -33.31 8.24 -19.26
C ARG A 603 -33.88 7.77 -20.60
N CYS A 604 -33.65 6.53 -20.96
CA CYS A 604 -34.03 6.04 -22.30
C CYS A 604 -34.52 4.59 -22.29
N GLU A 605 -34.72 4.00 -21.11
CA GLU A 605 -35.26 2.65 -20.90
C GLU A 605 -34.42 1.51 -21.56
N ALA A 606 -33.28 1.83 -22.16
CA ALA A 606 -32.36 0.82 -22.66
C ALA A 606 -31.61 0.12 -21.51
N ASP A 607 -31.15 -1.09 -21.71
CA ASP A 607 -30.36 -1.82 -20.73
C ASP A 607 -29.07 -1.08 -20.38
N MET A 608 -28.64 -1.20 -19.12
CA MET A 608 -27.36 -0.69 -18.67
C MET A 608 -26.39 -1.83 -18.40
N GLU A 609 -25.20 -1.74 -18.97
CA GLU A 609 -24.09 -2.68 -18.76
C GLU A 609 -23.21 -2.26 -17.58
N LEU A 610 -22.83 -3.21 -16.73
CA LEU A 610 -21.85 -2.98 -15.69
C LEU A 610 -20.44 -2.92 -16.29
N LYS A 611 -19.76 -1.78 -16.10
CA LYS A 611 -18.40 -1.51 -16.57
C LYS A 611 -17.47 -1.19 -15.41
N SER A 612 -16.18 -1.48 -15.58
CA SER A 612 -15.14 -1.06 -14.65
C SER A 612 -14.47 0.22 -15.17
N GLY A 613 -14.36 1.23 -14.32
CA GLY A 613 -13.70 2.49 -14.63
C GLY A 613 -12.68 2.88 -13.57
N ARG A 614 -11.92 3.94 -13.84
CA ARG A 614 -10.88 4.48 -12.91
C ARG A 614 -11.40 4.71 -11.48
N PHE A 615 -12.69 4.95 -11.32
CA PHE A 615 -13.34 5.28 -10.04
C PHE A 615 -14.22 4.14 -9.50
N GLY A 616 -14.00 2.91 -9.95
CA GLY A 616 -14.76 1.72 -9.59
C GLY A 616 -15.80 1.31 -10.64
N LYS A 617 -16.64 0.35 -10.29
CA LYS A 617 -17.69 -0.19 -11.17
C LYS A 617 -18.81 0.83 -11.36
N TYR A 618 -19.35 0.87 -12.55
CA TYR A 618 -20.51 1.71 -12.90
C TYR A 618 -21.31 1.05 -14.03
N PHE A 619 -22.60 1.35 -14.03
CA PHE A 619 -23.49 0.99 -15.13
C PHE A 619 -23.41 2.04 -16.22
N ASP A 620 -23.28 1.62 -17.46
CA ASP A 620 -23.25 2.46 -18.66
C ASP A 620 -24.41 2.08 -19.57
N CYS A 621 -25.14 3.06 -20.06
CA CYS A 621 -26.26 2.82 -20.96
C CYS A 621 -25.78 2.24 -22.29
N THR A 622 -26.43 1.17 -22.76
CA THR A 622 -26.11 0.54 -24.04
C THR A 622 -26.49 1.39 -25.24
N ASN A 623 -27.38 2.35 -25.06
CA ASN A 623 -27.73 3.32 -26.10
C ASN A 623 -26.62 4.37 -26.22
N SER A 624 -25.88 4.34 -27.34
CA SER A 624 -24.75 5.22 -27.64
C SER A 624 -25.08 6.71 -27.64
N GLU A 625 -26.34 7.08 -27.84
CA GLU A 625 -26.80 8.48 -27.82
C GLU A 625 -27.11 8.98 -26.41
N CYS A 626 -27.49 8.08 -25.49
CA CYS A 626 -27.91 8.42 -24.14
C CYS A 626 -26.74 8.82 -23.21
N LYS A 627 -25.62 8.11 -23.26
CA LYS A 627 -24.41 8.33 -22.41
C LYS A 627 -24.68 8.42 -20.89
N ASN A 628 -25.77 7.88 -20.41
CA ASN A 628 -26.11 7.87 -19.00
C ASN A 628 -25.28 6.84 -18.23
N THR A 629 -24.77 7.20 -17.06
CA THR A 629 -23.96 6.30 -16.22
C THR A 629 -24.40 6.36 -14.78
N ARG A 630 -24.47 5.20 -14.10
CA ARG A 630 -24.77 5.07 -12.67
C ARG A 630 -23.68 4.28 -11.97
N LYS A 631 -23.20 4.76 -10.83
CA LYS A 631 -22.13 4.07 -10.07
C LYS A 631 -22.71 2.85 -9.33
N LEU A 632 -21.95 1.75 -9.24
CA LEU A 632 -22.24 0.65 -8.34
C LEU A 632 -21.75 1.03 -6.93
N LEU A 633 -22.66 1.02 -5.95
CA LEU A 633 -22.35 1.30 -4.55
C LEU A 633 -21.72 0.08 -3.87
N ALA A 634 -21.09 0.28 -2.72
CA ALA A 634 -20.54 -0.80 -1.92
C ALA A 634 -21.60 -1.77 -1.37
N SER A 635 -22.88 -1.34 -1.34
CA SER A 635 -24.03 -2.19 -1.01
C SER A 635 -24.40 -3.20 -2.11
N GLY A 636 -23.79 -3.12 -3.30
CA GLY A 636 -24.19 -3.90 -4.47
C GLY A 636 -25.35 -3.29 -5.28
N GLU A 637 -25.82 -2.11 -4.92
CA GLU A 637 -26.91 -1.41 -5.58
C GLU A 637 -26.39 -0.33 -6.55
N ALA A 638 -27.17 -0.01 -7.57
CA ALA A 638 -26.87 1.14 -8.43
C ALA A 638 -27.11 2.46 -7.67
N ALA A 639 -26.18 3.41 -7.81
CA ALA A 639 -26.38 4.75 -7.27
C ALA A 639 -27.69 5.35 -7.81
N PRO A 640 -28.40 6.21 -7.05
CA PRO A 640 -29.58 6.91 -7.54
C PRO A 640 -29.32 7.64 -8.86
N PRO A 641 -30.34 7.84 -9.70
CA PRO A 641 -30.23 8.66 -10.88
C PRO A 641 -29.66 10.04 -10.58
N LYS A 642 -28.82 10.56 -11.50
CA LYS A 642 -28.32 11.92 -11.41
C LYS A 642 -29.38 12.90 -11.83
N GLU A 643 -29.46 14.02 -11.12
CA GLU A 643 -30.31 15.13 -11.51
C GLU A 643 -29.80 15.83 -12.78
N ASP A 644 -30.73 16.36 -13.55
CA ASP A 644 -30.37 17.12 -14.74
C ASP A 644 -29.66 18.42 -14.40
N PRO A 645 -28.70 18.86 -15.24
CA PRO A 645 -27.97 20.09 -15.01
C PRO A 645 -28.89 21.30 -15.03
N VAL A 646 -28.85 22.13 -13.98
CA VAL A 646 -29.64 23.36 -13.86
C VAL A 646 -28.82 24.55 -14.35
N GLN A 647 -29.27 25.21 -15.40
CA GLN A 647 -28.64 26.43 -15.93
C GLN A 647 -28.87 27.61 -14.97
N LEU A 648 -27.80 28.31 -14.61
CA LEU A 648 -27.83 29.49 -13.74
C LEU A 648 -27.16 30.69 -14.42
N PRO A 649 -27.83 31.27 -15.44
CA PRO A 649 -27.26 32.36 -16.22
C PRO A 649 -26.97 33.60 -15.36
N GLU A 650 -27.57 33.73 -14.20
CA GLU A 650 -27.36 34.83 -13.26
C GLU A 650 -26.06 34.67 -12.43
N LEU A 651 -25.39 33.55 -12.54
CA LEU A 651 -24.08 33.30 -11.91
C LEU A 651 -22.98 33.28 -12.98
N GLU A 652 -22.33 34.41 -13.16
CA GLU A 652 -21.21 34.54 -14.09
C GLU A 652 -19.97 33.80 -13.58
N CYS A 653 -19.18 33.25 -14.50
CA CYS A 653 -17.88 32.67 -14.21
C CYS A 653 -16.84 33.75 -13.96
N GLU A 654 -15.90 33.54 -13.04
CA GLU A 654 -14.88 34.54 -12.69
C GLU A 654 -13.72 34.57 -13.70
N LYS A 655 -13.54 33.49 -14.46
CA LYS A 655 -12.38 33.29 -15.36
C LYS A 655 -12.75 33.22 -16.85
N SER A 656 -14.01 33.38 -17.19
CA SER A 656 -14.50 33.28 -18.57
C SER A 656 -15.85 34.00 -18.72
N ASP A 657 -16.20 34.46 -19.92
CA ASP A 657 -17.51 35.04 -20.26
C ASP A 657 -18.63 34.00 -20.32
N ALA A 658 -18.60 33.06 -19.43
CA ALA A 658 -19.54 31.94 -19.30
C ALA A 658 -20.37 32.09 -18.01
N HIS A 659 -21.47 31.36 -17.90
CA HIS A 659 -22.25 31.26 -16.66
C HIS A 659 -22.13 29.87 -16.04
N PHE A 660 -22.45 29.76 -14.78
CA PHE A 660 -22.43 28.48 -14.09
C PHE A 660 -23.68 27.63 -14.36
N VAL A 661 -23.43 26.32 -14.38
CA VAL A 661 -24.45 25.28 -14.43
C VAL A 661 -24.30 24.43 -13.17
N LEU A 662 -25.35 24.24 -12.41
CA LEU A 662 -25.36 23.33 -11.27
C LEU A 662 -25.46 21.89 -11.80
N ARG A 663 -24.55 21.06 -11.37
CA ARG A 663 -24.44 19.64 -11.78
C ARG A 663 -24.43 18.72 -10.57
N ASP A 664 -25.10 17.58 -10.71
CA ASP A 664 -25.03 16.48 -9.74
C ASP A 664 -23.85 15.57 -10.08
N GLY A 665 -22.81 15.59 -9.26
CA GLY A 665 -21.58 14.81 -9.44
C GLY A 665 -21.49 13.63 -8.48
N ALA A 666 -20.50 12.77 -8.71
CA ALA A 666 -20.26 11.59 -7.89
C ALA A 666 -19.97 11.89 -6.40
N ALA A 667 -19.60 13.12 -6.09
CA ALA A 667 -19.26 13.59 -4.75
C ALA A 667 -20.23 14.66 -4.22
N GLY A 668 -21.33 14.91 -4.91
CA GLY A 668 -22.33 15.91 -4.58
C GLY A 668 -22.47 16.97 -5.67
N ILE A 669 -23.31 18.00 -5.41
CA ILE A 669 -23.57 19.06 -6.36
C ILE A 669 -22.39 20.04 -6.45
N PHE A 670 -22.12 20.52 -7.67
CA PHE A 670 -21.08 21.52 -7.94
C PHE A 670 -21.49 22.44 -9.09
N LEU A 671 -20.92 23.64 -9.12
CA LEU A 671 -21.06 24.59 -10.21
C LEU A 671 -19.93 24.37 -11.21
N ALA A 672 -20.26 24.29 -12.49
CA ALA A 672 -19.30 24.21 -13.61
C ALA A 672 -19.69 25.23 -14.70
N ALA A 673 -18.70 25.79 -15.39
CA ALA A 673 -18.97 26.67 -16.53
C ALA A 673 -19.83 25.93 -17.57
N ASN A 674 -20.80 26.62 -18.18
CA ASN A 674 -21.67 26.07 -19.23
C ASN A 674 -20.88 25.64 -20.47
N THR A 675 -19.69 26.20 -20.67
CA THR A 675 -18.77 25.88 -21.77
C THR A 675 -17.80 24.72 -21.45
N PHE A 676 -17.97 24.01 -20.29
CA PHE A 676 -17.16 22.84 -19.96
C PHE A 676 -17.22 21.78 -21.07
N PRO A 677 -16.09 21.19 -21.54
CA PRO A 677 -14.74 21.23 -20.97
C PRO A 677 -13.81 22.37 -21.52
N ARG A 678 -14.31 23.29 -22.33
CA ARG A 678 -13.49 24.43 -22.86
C ARG A 678 -13.03 25.32 -21.71
N SER A 679 -13.95 25.79 -20.88
CA SER A 679 -13.63 26.35 -19.57
C SER A 679 -13.75 25.28 -18.51
N ARG A 680 -12.68 25.08 -17.71
CA ARG A 680 -12.65 24.11 -16.60
C ARG A 680 -12.95 24.76 -15.25
N GLU A 681 -13.59 25.92 -15.27
CA GLU A 681 -13.95 26.60 -14.04
C GLU A 681 -15.06 25.83 -13.31
N THR A 682 -14.76 25.38 -12.10
CA THR A 682 -15.68 24.65 -11.22
C THR A 682 -15.49 25.09 -9.78
N ARG A 683 -16.58 25.18 -9.03
CA ARG A 683 -16.54 25.45 -7.59
C ARG A 683 -17.75 24.83 -6.87
N ALA A 684 -17.66 24.78 -5.56
CA ALA A 684 -18.81 24.43 -4.73
C ALA A 684 -19.85 25.57 -4.72
N PRO A 685 -21.16 25.26 -4.70
CA PRO A 685 -22.19 26.29 -4.52
C PRO A 685 -22.19 26.82 -3.07
N LYS A 686 -22.49 28.09 -2.89
CA LYS A 686 -22.76 28.69 -1.58
C LYS A 686 -24.20 28.42 -1.18
N VAL A 687 -24.47 28.32 0.13
CA VAL A 687 -25.84 28.11 0.64
C VAL A 687 -26.78 29.21 0.16
N ALA A 688 -26.36 30.48 0.23
CA ALA A 688 -27.13 31.61 -0.24
C ALA A 688 -27.49 31.54 -1.75
N GLU A 689 -26.59 30.98 -2.58
CA GLU A 689 -26.86 30.75 -4.00
C GLU A 689 -27.93 29.65 -4.18
N LEU A 690 -27.79 28.51 -3.48
CA LEU A 690 -28.79 27.45 -3.57
C LEU A 690 -30.16 27.90 -3.06
N LYS A 691 -30.20 28.70 -2.00
CA LYS A 691 -31.45 29.31 -1.47
C LYS A 691 -32.10 30.24 -2.47
N ARG A 692 -31.29 31.06 -3.17
CA ARG A 692 -31.79 31.98 -4.22
C ARG A 692 -32.43 31.23 -5.40
N PHE A 693 -31.94 30.02 -5.71
CA PHE A 693 -32.43 29.21 -6.84
C PHE A 693 -33.18 27.96 -6.38
N ARG A 694 -33.71 27.96 -5.15
CA ARG A 694 -34.37 26.82 -4.54
C ARG A 694 -35.53 26.25 -5.38
N ASP A 695 -36.27 27.09 -6.07
CA ASP A 695 -37.38 26.74 -6.95
C ASP A 695 -36.93 26.06 -8.27
N ARG A 696 -35.66 26.14 -8.62
CA ARG A 696 -35.06 25.59 -9.87
C ARG A 696 -34.27 24.32 -9.62
N ILE A 697 -33.90 24.03 -8.39
CA ILE A 697 -33.15 22.84 -8.02
C ILE A 697 -34.10 21.69 -7.64
N SER A 698 -33.64 20.45 -7.78
CA SER A 698 -34.41 19.29 -7.37
C SER A 698 -34.68 19.29 -5.87
N SER A 699 -35.85 18.80 -5.46
CA SER A 699 -36.24 18.64 -4.06
C SER A 699 -35.27 17.79 -3.25
N LYS A 700 -34.57 16.90 -3.89
CA LYS A 700 -33.44 16.11 -3.35
C LYS A 700 -32.37 16.97 -2.68
N PHE A 701 -32.20 18.23 -3.12
CA PHE A 701 -31.18 19.16 -2.63
C PHE A 701 -31.72 20.28 -1.73
N TYR A 702 -33.01 20.27 -1.40
CA TYR A 702 -33.62 21.32 -0.56
C TYR A 702 -32.96 21.44 0.79
N TYR A 703 -32.52 20.31 1.39
CA TYR A 703 -31.84 20.33 2.68
C TYR A 703 -30.49 21.10 2.63
N LEU A 704 -29.88 21.23 1.46
CA LEU A 704 -28.69 22.05 1.26
C LEU A 704 -29.04 23.54 1.13
N ALA A 705 -30.13 23.86 0.44
CA ALA A 705 -30.62 25.23 0.31
C ALA A 705 -31.19 25.78 1.61
N ASP A 706 -31.74 24.92 2.46
CA ASP A 706 -32.36 25.26 3.76
C ASP A 706 -31.34 25.29 4.91
N ALA A 707 -30.04 24.98 4.63
CA ALA A 707 -28.98 25.05 5.63
C ALA A 707 -28.65 26.49 6.07
N PRO A 708 -28.07 26.71 7.26
CA PRO A 708 -27.64 28.03 7.69
C PRO A 708 -26.60 28.65 6.72
N GLU A 709 -26.77 29.93 6.39
CA GLU A 709 -25.85 30.64 5.48
C GLU A 709 -24.48 30.96 6.09
N GLN A 710 -24.39 30.92 7.40
CA GLN A 710 -23.16 31.18 8.16
C GLN A 710 -22.94 30.12 9.23
N ASP A 711 -21.69 29.85 9.55
CA ASP A 711 -21.33 29.01 10.68
C ASP A 711 -21.45 29.81 12.02
N ASN A 712 -21.23 29.15 13.15
CA ASN A 712 -21.28 29.75 14.48
C ASN A 712 -20.23 30.86 14.73
N LYS A 713 -19.32 31.07 13.76
CA LYS A 713 -18.30 32.11 13.78
C LYS A 713 -18.56 33.24 12.78
N GLY A 714 -19.69 33.19 12.05
CA GLY A 714 -20.08 34.17 11.05
C GLY A 714 -19.45 33.98 9.67
N ASN A 715 -18.73 32.87 9.41
CA ASN A 715 -18.19 32.57 8.09
C ASN A 715 -19.31 32.05 7.16
N LEU A 716 -19.25 32.43 5.89
CA LEU A 716 -20.19 31.94 4.89
C LEU A 716 -20.12 30.42 4.74
N ALA A 717 -21.23 29.74 4.85
CA ALA A 717 -21.33 28.32 4.65
C ALA A 717 -21.20 27.96 3.16
N VAL A 718 -20.19 27.16 2.86
CA VAL A 718 -19.92 26.61 1.53
C VAL A 718 -19.98 25.10 1.65
N PHE A 719 -20.63 24.43 0.69
CA PHE A 719 -20.63 22.97 0.69
C PHE A 719 -19.27 22.44 0.25
N PHE A 720 -18.54 21.84 1.18
CA PHE A 720 -17.40 21.03 0.83
C PHE A 720 -17.89 19.70 0.24
N VAL A 721 -17.79 19.58 -1.06
CA VAL A 721 -17.80 18.29 -1.70
C VAL A 721 -16.50 17.60 -1.28
N VAL A 722 -16.59 16.64 -0.34
CA VAL A 722 -15.47 15.77 -0.01
C VAL A 722 -15.27 14.84 -1.20
N THR A 723 -14.68 15.38 -2.25
CA THR A 723 -14.01 14.57 -3.25
C THR A 723 -12.75 14.07 -2.58
N PHE A 724 -12.59 12.76 -2.48
CA PHE A 724 -11.28 12.14 -2.40
C PHE A 724 -10.54 12.41 -3.72
N PHE A 725 -10.22 13.67 -3.95
CA PHE A 725 -9.28 14.14 -4.95
C PHE A 725 -8.37 15.15 -4.28
N PHE A 726 -7.09 14.87 -4.33
CA PHE A 726 -5.97 15.74 -4.04
C PHE A 726 -6.36 17.21 -3.88
N ALA A 727 -6.59 17.61 -2.66
CA ALA A 727 -6.59 19.00 -2.27
C ALA A 727 -5.14 19.47 -2.25
N GLY A 728 -4.71 20.12 -3.32
CA GLY A 728 -3.75 21.18 -3.17
C GLY A 728 -4.34 22.18 -2.18
N PHE A 729 -3.55 22.57 -1.21
CA PHE A 729 -3.83 23.58 -0.19
C PHE A 729 -4.61 24.76 -0.75
N PHE A 730 -5.74 25.06 -0.13
CA PHE A 730 -6.21 26.44 -0.01
C PHE A 730 -6.33 26.78 1.47
N LEU A 731 -5.31 27.44 1.97
CA LEU A 731 -5.42 28.32 3.12
C LEU A 731 -6.42 29.41 2.78
N GLY A 732 -7.55 29.43 3.44
CA GLY A 732 -8.37 30.63 3.53
C GLY A 732 -7.62 31.64 4.38
N LEU A 733 -7.14 32.68 3.76
CA LEU A 733 -6.82 33.95 4.44
C LEU A 733 -8.15 34.67 4.65
N GLY A 734 -8.48 34.89 5.91
CA GLY A 734 -9.54 35.74 6.41
C GLY A 734 -9.45 35.78 7.90
#